data_6f9121a55f9dbea93e693b7c15dbfe93
#
_entry.id   6f9121a55f9dbea93e693b7c15dbfe93
#
_cell.length_a   1.000
_cell.length_b   1.000
_cell.length_c   1.000
_cell.angle_alpha   90.00
_cell.angle_beta   90.00
_cell.angle_gamma   90.00
#
_symmetry.space_group_name_H-M   'P 1'
#
loop_
_entity.id
_entity.type
_entity.pdbx_description
1 polymer ?
#
loop_
_entity_poly.entity_id
_entity_poly.type
_entity_poly.pdbx_seq_one_letter_code
_entity_poly.pdbx_strand_id
1 'polypeptide(L)'
;MAELTPMKRQYNEIKQQHEDCLLFFRLGDFYEMFNDDAKIASRELDLALTTRDRSVEDPDERTPMCGVPYHSAEAYIARLIAKGYKVAICEQTEDPALAKGLVQRDVIRIITPGTVTESSMLEEGKSNYIGSVYLAAREGGVAFCDVSTGEFCCAAFENDAVSHILNELGRFSPREVILSHGAREESRIYDFITRKLEAMPEDGADSFEFLPASVLLCRQFGFTDTDQCGLDGQPGAVCAAGALLDYIIKTQKFDLSHINRLNVFYGGRYMELDWVTRRNLELTESLRSGEKKGSLLWVLDKTRTPMGGRMLRSWVERPLLSAVAIKRRLSAVNELFSDNVTRGELMVVLREITDMQRLAGRAVYGTAGGRDLRSLSNCAAVLPRLKGLLEHFNSAELSNIAAMDALDDLRAEIDRAICDEPPFSVREGGILRTGYSEEVDRLRNIRDNGAQMVQELEARERQRTGAKKLKVGYNRVFGYYIDVPNSAGLKKVPDDYIRKQTLVSSERYFTQELKELESTLITAKDRVNELEYQYFNEIRQSVADKVDRIQAAADAVARLDALCSLAETAVRNNYTMPEVDTSRELHIIQGRHPVVEQTMKDVLFVPNDTCLNDGDDRAAIVTGPNMAGKSTYMRQTALIVLMAQIGSFVPAKSATIGIVDRIFTRIGASDDLASGQSTFMVEMSETAEILRHATASSLLILDEIGRGTSTFDGMAIARAVLEYCADRRKLGAKTMFATHYHELSALEGEIQGVRNYSISAKKQGGNLVFLRKIVRGAADDSYGIEVAKLAGLPDAVIGKAKGYLKELEADGISAIPHTEAPDAGQMSFADVGADEVRRMLQEADLNTITPIEAMNLLFELQKKARG
;
A
#
# COMPACT_ATOMS: atom_id res chain seq x y z
N MET A 1 43.94 5.67 -23.51
CA MET A 1 42.45 5.52 -23.25
C MET A 1 41.82 5.27 -24.61
N ALA A 2 41.22 4.12 -24.81
CA ALA A 2 40.47 3.85 -26.04
C ALA A 2 39.37 4.90 -26.19
N GLU A 3 39.22 5.46 -27.38
CA GLU A 3 38.18 6.47 -27.66
C GLU A 3 36.79 5.85 -27.48
N LEU A 4 36.00 6.36 -26.54
CA LEU A 4 34.65 5.88 -26.28
C LEU A 4 33.80 6.02 -27.56
N THR A 5 33.10 4.97 -27.96
CA THR A 5 32.15 5.07 -29.07
C THR A 5 31.08 6.12 -28.78
N PRO A 6 30.54 6.79 -29.81
CA PRO A 6 29.49 7.83 -29.58
C PRO A 6 28.32 7.35 -28.73
N MET A 7 27.91 6.09 -28.89
CA MET A 7 26.83 5.46 -28.11
C MET A 7 27.20 5.32 -26.61
N LYS A 8 28.43 4.85 -26.32
CA LYS A 8 28.90 4.74 -24.94
C LYS A 8 29.07 6.11 -24.27
N ARG A 9 29.41 7.14 -25.03
CA ARG A 9 29.47 8.52 -24.53
C ARG A 9 28.08 9.00 -24.14
N GLN A 10 27.08 8.84 -24.99
CA GLN A 10 25.69 9.17 -24.71
C GLN A 10 25.16 8.41 -23.50
N TYR A 11 25.45 7.09 -23.38
CA TYR A 11 25.07 6.30 -22.20
C TYR A 11 25.66 6.88 -20.91
N ASN A 12 26.96 7.17 -20.91
CA ASN A 12 27.64 7.69 -19.73
C ASN A 12 27.15 9.08 -19.33
N GLU A 13 26.90 9.97 -20.30
CA GLU A 13 26.32 11.30 -20.05
C GLU A 13 24.94 11.21 -19.39
N ILE A 14 24.08 10.33 -19.88
CA ILE A 14 22.75 10.10 -19.27
C ILE A 14 22.87 9.44 -17.90
N LYS A 15 23.77 8.44 -17.76
CA LYS A 15 23.98 7.76 -16.48
C LYS A 15 24.49 8.69 -15.39
N GLN A 16 25.36 9.64 -15.69
CA GLN A 16 25.85 10.65 -14.76
C GLN A 16 24.73 11.54 -14.18
N GLN A 17 23.63 11.73 -14.92
CA GLN A 17 22.48 12.48 -14.45
C GLN A 17 21.52 11.63 -13.58
N HIS A 18 21.69 10.29 -13.61
CA HIS A 18 20.82 9.32 -12.94
C HIS A 18 21.66 8.20 -12.29
N GLU A 19 22.65 8.58 -11.48
CA GLU A 19 23.62 7.64 -10.87
C GLU A 19 22.95 6.62 -9.96
N ASP A 20 21.90 7.03 -9.27
CA ASP A 20 21.12 6.23 -8.32
C ASP A 20 20.12 5.26 -8.98
N CYS A 21 19.94 5.33 -10.30
CA CYS A 21 18.98 4.52 -11.04
C CYS A 21 19.68 3.46 -11.90
N LEU A 22 19.08 2.29 -12.06
CA LEU A 22 19.47 1.34 -13.11
C LEU A 22 18.98 1.86 -14.46
N LEU A 23 19.89 2.16 -15.38
CA LEU A 23 19.57 2.77 -16.68
C LEU A 23 19.18 1.71 -17.72
N PHE A 24 17.89 1.64 -18.06
CA PHE A 24 17.36 0.81 -19.13
C PHE A 24 17.46 1.58 -20.45
N PHE A 25 18.57 1.41 -21.15
CA PHE A 25 18.94 2.18 -22.34
C PHE A 25 18.44 1.49 -23.61
N ARG A 26 17.53 2.12 -24.36
CA ARG A 26 16.92 1.56 -25.56
C ARG A 26 17.90 1.42 -26.71
N LEU A 27 18.12 0.19 -27.17
CA LEU A 27 18.92 -0.14 -28.36
C LEU A 27 18.20 -1.16 -29.23
N GLY A 28 17.56 -0.68 -30.29
CA GLY A 28 16.70 -1.51 -31.13
C GLY A 28 15.54 -2.12 -30.35
N ASP A 29 15.43 -3.45 -30.33
CA ASP A 29 14.37 -4.18 -29.66
C ASP A 29 14.68 -4.53 -28.20
N PHE A 30 15.79 -4.00 -27.64
CA PHE A 30 16.23 -4.30 -26.28
C PHE A 30 16.41 -3.02 -25.46
N TYR A 31 16.20 -3.15 -24.15
CA TYR A 31 16.79 -2.29 -23.15
C TYR A 31 18.10 -2.93 -22.71
N GLU A 32 19.19 -2.25 -22.93
CA GLU A 32 20.53 -2.71 -22.55
C GLU A 32 21.07 -1.91 -21.37
N MET A 33 21.74 -2.60 -20.47
CA MET A 33 22.41 -2.05 -19.30
C MET A 33 23.89 -2.32 -19.43
N PHE A 34 24.73 -1.38 -18.96
CA PHE A 34 26.18 -1.47 -19.05
C PHE A 34 26.84 -1.27 -17.69
N ASN A 35 28.12 -1.62 -17.57
CA ASN A 35 28.95 -1.44 -16.40
C ASN A 35 28.33 -2.05 -15.13
N ASP A 36 28.24 -1.30 -14.03
CA ASP A 36 27.71 -1.78 -12.76
C ASP A 36 26.21 -2.04 -12.82
N ASP A 37 25.45 -1.29 -13.61
CA ASP A 37 24.02 -1.56 -13.85
C ASP A 37 23.82 -2.95 -14.44
N ALA A 38 24.69 -3.36 -15.39
CA ALA A 38 24.63 -4.69 -15.97
C ALA A 38 24.96 -5.79 -14.96
N LYS A 39 25.93 -5.58 -14.08
CA LYS A 39 26.28 -6.55 -13.03
C LYS A 39 25.14 -6.72 -12.02
N ILE A 40 24.54 -5.60 -11.59
CA ILE A 40 23.41 -5.61 -10.66
C ILE A 40 22.22 -6.30 -11.33
N ALA A 41 21.81 -5.87 -12.51
CA ALA A 41 20.66 -6.42 -13.21
C ALA A 41 20.86 -7.91 -13.56
N SER A 42 22.06 -8.32 -13.98
CA SER A 42 22.38 -9.74 -14.21
C SER A 42 22.17 -10.58 -12.96
N ARG A 43 22.64 -10.14 -11.79
CA ARG A 43 22.50 -10.83 -10.52
C ARG A 43 21.04 -10.87 -10.04
N GLU A 44 20.36 -9.74 -10.08
CA GLU A 44 19.00 -9.61 -9.52
C GLU A 44 17.91 -10.24 -10.40
N LEU A 45 18.16 -10.33 -11.70
CA LEU A 45 17.20 -10.81 -12.70
C LEU A 45 17.56 -12.18 -13.30
N ASP A 46 18.72 -12.75 -12.93
CA ASP A 46 19.25 -13.98 -13.51
C ASP A 46 19.51 -13.87 -15.03
N LEU A 47 20.04 -12.72 -15.46
CA LEU A 47 20.34 -12.47 -16.86
C LEU A 47 21.79 -12.84 -17.18
N ALA A 48 22.02 -13.33 -18.41
CA ALA A 48 23.37 -13.59 -18.88
C ALA A 48 24.16 -12.28 -19.01
N LEU A 49 25.30 -12.20 -18.33
CA LEU A 49 26.26 -11.10 -18.50
C LEU A 49 27.09 -11.34 -19.74
N THR A 50 27.07 -10.39 -20.65
CA THR A 50 27.78 -10.44 -21.94
C THR A 50 28.66 -9.20 -22.15
N THR A 51 29.27 -9.05 -23.33
CA THR A 51 30.01 -7.85 -23.74
C THR A 51 29.84 -7.60 -25.22
N ARG A 52 29.84 -6.34 -25.64
CA ARG A 52 29.93 -5.95 -27.05
C ARG A 52 31.38 -5.82 -27.51
N ASP A 53 32.35 -5.67 -26.60
CA ASP A 53 33.77 -5.41 -26.89
C ASP A 53 34.54 -6.72 -27.09
N ARG A 54 34.04 -7.60 -27.97
CA ARG A 54 34.66 -8.91 -28.23
C ARG A 54 36.09 -8.82 -28.81
N SER A 55 36.44 -7.66 -29.36
CA SER A 55 37.77 -7.38 -29.91
C SER A 55 38.79 -6.97 -28.86
N VAL A 56 38.41 -6.71 -27.62
CA VAL A 56 39.32 -6.41 -26.50
C VAL A 56 39.86 -7.74 -25.97
N GLU A 57 41.19 -7.91 -26.00
CA GLU A 57 41.84 -9.18 -25.63
C GLU A 57 41.71 -9.47 -24.14
N ASP A 58 41.89 -8.45 -23.30
CA ASP A 58 41.71 -8.58 -21.84
C ASP A 58 40.24 -8.67 -21.44
N PRO A 59 39.79 -9.79 -20.82
CA PRO A 59 38.41 -9.92 -20.36
C PRO A 59 38.02 -8.88 -19.31
N ASP A 60 38.95 -8.40 -18.49
CA ASP A 60 38.72 -7.45 -17.41
C ASP A 60 38.56 -5.99 -17.92
N GLU A 61 39.03 -5.71 -19.13
CA GLU A 61 38.82 -4.42 -19.80
C GLU A 61 37.52 -4.35 -20.63
N ARG A 62 36.81 -5.47 -20.78
CA ARG A 62 35.55 -5.53 -21.53
C ARG A 62 34.41 -4.90 -20.75
N THR A 63 33.62 -4.07 -21.42
CA THR A 63 32.41 -3.48 -20.81
C THR A 63 31.35 -4.55 -20.56
N PRO A 64 31.00 -4.86 -19.31
CA PRO A 64 29.92 -5.80 -19.02
C PRO A 64 28.59 -5.23 -19.49
N MET A 65 27.76 -6.09 -20.06
CA MET A 65 26.45 -5.74 -20.61
C MET A 65 25.44 -6.85 -20.35
N CYS A 66 24.22 -6.51 -20.05
CA CYS A 66 23.07 -7.40 -20.14
C CYS A 66 21.89 -6.65 -20.75
N GLY A 67 20.84 -7.35 -21.16
CA GLY A 67 19.68 -6.69 -21.78
C GLY A 67 18.42 -7.54 -21.70
N VAL A 68 17.28 -6.87 -21.78
CA VAL A 68 15.95 -7.46 -21.80
C VAL A 68 15.18 -6.97 -23.04
N PRO A 69 14.33 -7.79 -23.66
CA PRO A 69 13.47 -7.32 -24.74
C PRO A 69 12.52 -6.22 -24.23
N TYR A 70 12.40 -5.13 -24.97
CA TYR A 70 11.61 -3.97 -24.52
C TYR A 70 10.14 -4.31 -24.25
N HIS A 71 9.56 -5.20 -25.06
CA HIS A 71 8.16 -5.61 -24.93
C HIS A 71 7.87 -6.48 -23.71
N SER A 72 8.89 -7.03 -23.06
CA SER A 72 8.76 -7.82 -21.83
C SER A 72 9.45 -7.15 -20.63
N ALA A 73 9.90 -5.91 -20.76
CA ALA A 73 10.66 -5.20 -19.74
C ALA A 73 9.89 -5.02 -18.42
N GLU A 74 8.56 -4.86 -18.46
CA GLU A 74 7.74 -4.66 -17.27
C GLU A 74 7.96 -5.73 -16.21
N ALA A 75 8.00 -7.00 -16.58
CA ALA A 75 8.20 -8.10 -15.63
C ALA A 75 9.57 -8.06 -14.95
N TYR A 76 10.60 -7.60 -15.65
CA TYR A 76 11.94 -7.44 -15.11
C TYR A 76 12.03 -6.20 -14.21
N ILE A 77 11.42 -5.09 -14.63
CA ILE A 77 11.33 -3.86 -13.84
C ILE A 77 10.60 -4.13 -12.54
N ALA A 78 9.46 -4.85 -12.58
CA ALA A 78 8.71 -5.24 -11.38
C ALA A 78 9.59 -5.96 -10.34
N ARG A 79 10.45 -6.87 -10.77
CA ARG A 79 11.38 -7.59 -9.88
C ARG A 79 12.43 -6.69 -9.25
N LEU A 80 12.93 -5.70 -9.99
CA LEU A 80 13.89 -4.71 -9.48
C LEU A 80 13.23 -3.75 -8.49
N ILE A 81 12.05 -3.22 -8.83
CA ILE A 81 11.28 -2.33 -7.96
C ILE A 81 10.90 -3.02 -6.65
N ALA A 82 10.47 -4.28 -6.71
CA ALA A 82 10.17 -5.08 -5.51
C ALA A 82 11.38 -5.27 -4.57
N LYS A 83 12.60 -5.15 -5.10
CA LYS A 83 13.86 -5.19 -4.35
C LYS A 83 14.39 -3.81 -3.95
N GLY A 84 13.61 -2.73 -4.19
CA GLY A 84 13.96 -1.36 -3.83
C GLY A 84 14.89 -0.64 -4.81
N TYR A 85 15.12 -1.15 -6.03
CA TYR A 85 15.88 -0.44 -7.03
C TYR A 85 15.03 0.57 -7.78
N LYS A 86 15.62 1.70 -8.19
CA LYS A 86 15.04 2.65 -9.12
C LYS A 86 15.46 2.31 -10.56
N VAL A 87 14.56 2.48 -11.51
CA VAL A 87 14.81 2.18 -12.92
C VAL A 87 14.52 3.40 -13.77
N ALA A 88 15.54 3.91 -14.46
CA ALA A 88 15.42 5.00 -15.44
C ALA A 88 15.17 4.42 -16.83
N ILE A 89 14.04 4.74 -17.44
CA ILE A 89 13.67 4.30 -18.78
C ILE A 89 14.17 5.33 -19.79
N CYS A 90 15.14 4.95 -20.59
CA CYS A 90 15.75 5.78 -21.61
C CYS A 90 15.29 5.32 -23.00
N GLU A 91 14.51 6.17 -23.68
CA GLU A 91 13.93 5.91 -24.99
C GLU A 91 14.56 6.79 -26.08
N GLN A 92 14.37 6.38 -27.33
CA GLN A 92 14.73 7.15 -28.50
C GLN A 92 13.76 8.30 -28.68
N THR A 93 14.25 9.54 -28.71
CA THR A 93 13.46 10.76 -28.84
C THR A 93 13.29 11.25 -30.27
N GLU A 94 14.02 10.65 -31.23
CA GLU A 94 13.90 10.94 -32.67
C GLU A 94 13.68 9.65 -33.47
N ASP A 95 13.10 9.78 -34.67
CA ASP A 95 12.91 8.64 -35.55
C ASP A 95 14.26 8.14 -36.09
N PRO A 96 14.60 6.87 -35.87
CA PRO A 96 15.83 6.28 -36.39
C PRO A 96 16.00 6.40 -37.90
N ALA A 97 14.89 6.46 -38.67
CA ALA A 97 14.89 6.59 -40.10
C ALA A 97 15.29 8.00 -40.59
N LEU A 98 15.08 9.02 -39.75
CA LEU A 98 15.35 10.43 -40.02
C LEU A 98 16.67 10.91 -39.42
N ALA A 99 17.26 10.16 -38.51
CA ALA A 99 18.45 10.55 -37.77
C ALA A 99 19.69 10.62 -38.68
N LYS A 100 20.37 11.78 -38.70
CA LYS A 100 21.65 11.96 -39.40
C LYS A 100 22.83 11.62 -38.50
N GLY A 101 22.88 10.39 -37.97
CA GLY A 101 23.96 9.97 -37.08
C GLY A 101 23.48 9.08 -35.95
N LEU A 102 23.94 9.32 -34.72
CA LEU A 102 23.49 8.58 -33.54
C LEU A 102 22.11 9.12 -33.12
N VAL A 103 21.12 8.24 -33.06
CA VAL A 103 19.76 8.55 -32.56
C VAL A 103 19.84 9.14 -31.17
N GLN A 104 19.19 10.28 -30.95
CA GLN A 104 19.10 10.90 -29.63
C GLN A 104 18.23 10.07 -28.69
N ARG A 105 18.61 10.04 -27.43
CA ARG A 105 17.91 9.33 -26.36
C ARG A 105 17.85 10.21 -25.13
N ASP A 106 16.77 10.09 -24.40
CA ASP A 106 16.59 10.75 -23.11
C ASP A 106 15.83 9.84 -22.15
N VAL A 107 15.98 10.09 -20.86
CA VAL A 107 15.17 9.44 -19.82
C VAL A 107 13.79 10.04 -19.86
N ILE A 108 12.82 9.24 -20.27
CA ILE A 108 11.42 9.64 -20.35
C ILE A 108 10.67 9.45 -19.04
N ARG A 109 11.17 8.57 -18.16
CA ARG A 109 10.55 8.26 -16.87
C ARG A 109 11.52 7.55 -15.94
N ILE A 110 11.38 7.82 -14.63
CA ILE A 110 12.03 7.05 -13.57
C ILE A 110 10.96 6.30 -12.79
N ILE A 111 11.07 4.98 -12.74
CA ILE A 111 10.16 4.12 -11.98
C ILE A 111 10.80 3.81 -10.63
N THR A 112 10.09 4.14 -9.55
CA THR A 112 10.50 3.89 -8.17
C THR A 112 9.41 3.11 -7.43
N PRO A 113 9.66 2.53 -6.26
CA PRO A 113 8.64 1.79 -5.51
C PRO A 113 7.35 2.58 -5.26
N GLY A 114 7.43 3.90 -5.06
CA GLY A 114 6.29 4.79 -4.81
C GLY A 114 5.61 5.32 -6.07
N THR A 115 6.26 5.26 -7.24
CA THR A 115 5.77 5.88 -8.48
C THR A 115 5.31 4.89 -9.55
N VAL A 116 5.09 3.64 -9.19
CA VAL A 116 4.57 2.59 -10.08
C VAL A 116 3.14 2.92 -10.52
N THR A 117 2.87 2.79 -11.83
CA THR A 117 1.53 3.00 -12.43
C THR A 117 1.04 1.79 -13.23
N GLU A 118 1.90 0.84 -13.51
CA GLU A 118 1.59 -0.39 -14.23
C GLU A 118 0.73 -1.33 -13.37
N SER A 119 -0.43 -1.75 -13.89
CA SER A 119 -1.36 -2.62 -13.14
C SER A 119 -0.76 -3.97 -12.75
N SER A 120 0.19 -4.48 -13.54
CA SER A 120 0.90 -5.73 -13.26
C SER A 120 1.81 -5.67 -12.02
N MET A 121 2.18 -4.46 -11.58
CA MET A 121 3.05 -4.20 -10.43
C MET A 121 2.30 -3.73 -9.18
N LEU A 122 0.98 -3.47 -9.30
CA LEU A 122 0.14 -2.92 -8.25
C LEU A 122 -0.81 -3.97 -7.69
N GLU A 123 -1.00 -3.96 -6.37
CA GLU A 123 -2.07 -4.70 -5.72
C GLU A 123 -3.43 -4.03 -6.01
N GLU A 124 -4.45 -4.79 -6.45
CA GLU A 124 -5.73 -4.23 -6.88
C GLU A 124 -6.47 -3.48 -5.77
N GLY A 125 -6.59 -4.07 -4.59
CA GLY A 125 -7.34 -3.53 -3.45
C GLY A 125 -6.51 -2.67 -2.48
N LYS A 126 -5.28 -2.26 -2.86
CA LYS A 126 -4.39 -1.45 -2.04
C LYS A 126 -3.84 -0.27 -2.84
N SER A 127 -3.80 0.91 -2.22
CA SER A 127 -3.14 2.09 -2.79
C SER A 127 -1.62 1.94 -2.69
N ASN A 128 -0.89 2.51 -3.64
CA ASN A 128 0.57 2.53 -3.66
C ASN A 128 1.05 3.96 -3.39
N TYR A 129 1.24 4.29 -2.11
CA TYR A 129 1.61 5.64 -1.73
C TYR A 129 3.11 5.89 -1.81
N ILE A 130 3.46 7.06 -2.33
CA ILE A 130 4.70 7.76 -2.06
C ILE A 130 4.40 8.87 -1.05
N GLY A 131 5.32 9.10 -0.10
CA GLY A 131 5.16 10.11 0.93
C GLY A 131 6.25 11.16 0.91
N SER A 132 6.01 12.28 1.59
CA SER A 132 7.04 13.24 1.96
C SER A 132 6.83 13.70 3.39
N VAL A 133 7.94 13.97 4.08
CA VAL A 133 7.94 14.41 5.47
C VAL A 133 8.81 15.65 5.63
N TYR A 134 8.18 16.72 6.11
CA TYR A 134 8.84 17.93 6.55
C TYR A 134 8.87 18.00 8.07
N LEU A 135 10.01 18.32 8.65
CA LEU A 135 10.15 18.56 10.09
C LEU A 135 11.08 19.77 10.32
N ALA A 136 10.58 20.72 11.08
CA ALA A 136 11.33 21.84 11.63
C ALA A 136 11.17 21.85 13.17
N ALA A 137 11.83 22.77 13.88
CA ALA A 137 11.92 22.75 15.34
C ALA A 137 10.57 22.66 16.09
N ARG A 138 9.48 23.19 15.54
CA ARG A 138 8.13 23.21 16.17
C ARG A 138 7.01 22.82 15.21
N GLU A 139 7.33 22.50 13.99
CA GLU A 139 6.35 22.27 12.94
C GLU A 139 6.71 21.04 12.13
N GLY A 140 5.70 20.23 11.83
CA GLY A 140 5.82 19.11 10.94
C GLY A 140 4.78 19.15 9.84
N GLY A 141 5.09 18.51 8.72
CA GLY A 141 4.16 18.32 7.62
C GLY A 141 4.37 16.98 6.95
N VAL A 142 3.29 16.43 6.44
CA VAL A 142 3.31 15.21 5.64
C VAL A 142 2.49 15.40 4.38
N ALA A 143 2.89 14.74 3.32
CA ALA A 143 2.04 14.57 2.15
C ALA A 143 2.19 13.15 1.60
N PHE A 144 1.11 12.64 1.00
CA PHE A 144 1.04 11.31 0.40
C PHE A 144 0.33 11.38 -0.94
N CYS A 145 0.83 10.62 -1.91
CA CYS A 145 0.21 10.52 -3.23
C CYS A 145 0.19 9.06 -3.70
N ASP A 146 -0.96 8.59 -4.17
CA ASP A 146 -1.02 7.42 -5.05
C ASP A 146 -1.03 7.90 -6.49
N VAL A 147 0.14 7.84 -7.12
CA VAL A 147 0.36 8.33 -8.48
C VAL A 147 -0.56 7.61 -9.48
N SER A 148 -0.91 6.35 -9.24
CA SER A 148 -1.75 5.56 -10.14
C SER A 148 -3.22 5.99 -10.16
N THR A 149 -3.72 6.57 -9.07
CA THR A 149 -5.14 6.99 -8.92
C THR A 149 -5.32 8.50 -8.92
N GLY A 150 -4.24 9.25 -8.65
CA GLY A 150 -4.27 10.70 -8.49
C GLY A 150 -4.73 11.17 -7.10
N GLU A 151 -4.87 10.26 -6.13
CA GLU A 151 -5.15 10.66 -4.76
C GLU A 151 -3.95 11.41 -4.18
N PHE A 152 -4.15 12.65 -3.73
CA PHE A 152 -3.12 13.49 -3.11
C PHE A 152 -3.63 14.05 -1.80
N CYS A 153 -2.91 13.79 -0.71
CA CYS A 153 -3.29 14.16 0.65
C CYS A 153 -2.15 14.88 1.36
N CYS A 154 -2.45 15.84 2.25
CA CYS A 154 -1.44 16.46 3.12
C CYS A 154 -2.01 16.91 4.46
N ALA A 155 -1.11 17.11 5.43
CA ALA A 155 -1.42 17.68 6.75
C ALA A 155 -0.21 18.39 7.35
N ALA A 156 -0.47 19.34 8.25
CA ALA A 156 0.54 19.95 9.12
C ALA A 156 0.25 19.68 10.60
N PHE A 157 1.30 19.73 11.41
CA PHE A 157 1.26 19.47 12.84
C PHE A 157 2.14 20.49 13.57
N GLU A 158 1.59 21.21 14.54
CA GLU A 158 2.32 22.23 15.31
C GLU A 158 2.92 21.67 16.61
N ASN A 159 2.20 20.80 17.28
CA ASN A 159 2.62 20.19 18.55
C ASN A 159 2.83 18.70 18.36
N ASP A 160 3.88 18.16 19.03
CA ASP A 160 4.21 16.75 18.95
C ASP A 160 4.24 16.20 17.50
N ALA A 161 4.82 16.99 16.61
CA ALA A 161 4.82 16.71 15.18
C ALA A 161 5.38 15.30 14.85
N VAL A 162 6.37 14.83 15.59
CA VAL A 162 6.99 13.51 15.36
C VAL A 162 5.98 12.38 15.57
N SER A 163 5.22 12.39 16.67
CA SER A 163 4.20 11.34 16.93
C SER A 163 3.09 11.36 15.87
N HIS A 164 2.62 12.53 15.47
CA HIS A 164 1.62 12.64 14.39
C HIS A 164 2.18 12.17 13.04
N ILE A 165 3.41 12.54 12.68
CA ILE A 165 4.08 12.05 11.46
C ILE A 165 4.17 10.53 11.48
N LEU A 166 4.59 9.90 12.58
CA LEU A 166 4.68 8.45 12.69
C LEU A 166 3.32 7.77 12.52
N ASN A 167 2.25 8.35 13.09
CA ASN A 167 0.89 7.84 12.94
C ASN A 167 0.39 7.90 11.49
N GLU A 168 0.66 9.00 10.79
CA GLU A 168 0.29 9.13 9.39
C GLU A 168 1.14 8.23 8.47
N LEU A 169 2.44 8.13 8.70
CA LEU A 169 3.30 7.17 8.01
C LEU A 169 2.80 5.73 8.20
N GLY A 170 2.43 5.36 9.43
CA GLY A 170 1.84 4.06 9.72
C GLY A 170 0.48 3.84 9.05
N ARG A 171 -0.32 4.90 8.88
CA ARG A 171 -1.64 4.85 8.22
C ARG A 171 -1.52 4.64 6.71
N PHE A 172 -0.73 5.47 6.04
CA PHE A 172 -0.58 5.40 4.59
C PHE A 172 0.36 4.28 4.15
N SER A 173 1.28 3.86 5.03
CA SER A 173 2.29 2.84 4.75
C SER A 173 2.95 3.03 3.38
N PRO A 174 3.54 4.21 3.10
CA PRO A 174 4.15 4.52 1.82
C PRO A 174 5.30 3.55 1.51
N ARG A 175 5.53 3.28 0.23
CA ARG A 175 6.67 2.47 -0.24
C ARG A 175 7.96 3.26 -0.36
N GLU A 176 7.83 4.57 -0.44
CA GLU A 176 8.94 5.50 -0.62
C GLU A 176 8.60 6.81 0.10
N VAL A 177 9.58 7.43 0.75
CA VAL A 177 9.38 8.65 1.54
C VAL A 177 10.50 9.64 1.32
N ILE A 178 10.15 10.84 0.85
CA ILE A 178 11.06 11.95 0.67
C ILE A 178 11.20 12.69 2.01
N LEU A 179 12.42 12.92 2.46
CA LEU A 179 12.73 13.47 3.75
C LEU A 179 13.36 14.84 3.65
N SER A 180 12.85 15.81 4.41
CA SER A 180 13.58 17.05 4.70
C SER A 180 14.80 16.76 5.59
N HIS A 181 15.74 17.67 5.65
CA HIS A 181 16.93 17.53 6.49
C HIS A 181 16.58 17.24 7.97
N GLY A 182 15.65 18.00 8.56
CA GLY A 182 15.22 17.78 9.94
C GLY A 182 14.49 16.43 10.14
N ALA A 183 13.69 15.97 9.17
CA ALA A 183 13.05 14.67 9.25
C ALA A 183 14.05 13.51 9.12
N ARG A 184 15.11 13.69 8.36
CA ARG A 184 16.18 12.69 8.19
C ARG A 184 17.05 12.54 9.45
N GLU A 185 17.33 13.64 10.15
CA GLU A 185 18.10 13.65 11.39
C GLU A 185 17.31 13.09 12.59
N GLU A 186 15.97 13.11 12.52
CA GLU A 186 15.12 12.55 13.58
C GLU A 186 15.10 11.01 13.50
N SER A 187 15.85 10.37 14.38
CA SER A 187 16.07 8.92 14.38
C SER A 187 14.76 8.12 14.47
N ARG A 188 13.76 8.59 15.20
CA ARG A 188 12.45 7.93 15.35
C ARG A 188 11.73 7.84 14.01
N ILE A 189 11.76 8.90 13.19
CA ILE A 189 11.15 8.92 11.86
C ILE A 189 11.94 8.01 10.91
N TYR A 190 13.25 8.15 10.88
CA TYR A 190 14.11 7.38 9.98
C TYR A 190 14.05 5.87 10.25
N ASP A 191 14.14 5.47 11.52
CA ASP A 191 14.01 4.06 11.92
C ASP A 191 12.61 3.49 11.65
N PHE A 192 11.56 4.30 11.82
CA PHE A 192 10.20 3.88 11.51
C PHE A 192 10.03 3.58 10.02
N ILE A 193 10.51 4.48 9.15
CA ILE A 193 10.45 4.31 7.69
C ILE A 193 11.23 3.07 7.26
N THR A 194 12.48 2.94 7.71
CA THR A 194 13.39 1.90 7.21
C THR A 194 13.17 0.53 7.84
N ARG A 195 12.85 0.46 9.15
CA ARG A 195 12.76 -0.81 9.89
C ARG A 195 11.34 -1.30 10.12
N LYS A 196 10.35 -0.38 10.25
CA LYS A 196 8.96 -0.78 10.52
C LYS A 196 8.11 -0.82 9.26
N LEU A 197 8.27 0.16 8.35
CA LEU A 197 7.55 0.19 7.07
C LEU A 197 8.32 -0.51 5.95
N GLU A 198 9.63 -0.73 6.12
CA GLU A 198 10.53 -1.24 5.06
C GLU A 198 10.42 -0.39 3.78
N ALA A 199 10.18 0.92 3.96
CA ALA A 199 10.04 1.88 2.88
C ALA A 199 11.39 2.50 2.52
N MET A 200 11.52 2.95 1.27
CA MET A 200 12.73 3.57 0.76
C MET A 200 12.80 5.04 1.16
N PRO A 201 13.81 5.49 1.93
CA PRO A 201 14.00 6.89 2.25
C PRO A 201 14.74 7.61 1.11
N GLU A 202 14.22 8.78 0.69
CA GLU A 202 14.81 9.66 -0.30
C GLU A 202 15.25 10.98 0.31
N ASP A 203 16.34 11.53 -0.18
CA ASP A 203 16.81 12.84 0.23
C ASP A 203 16.18 13.92 -0.64
N GLY A 204 15.37 14.79 -0.04
CA GLY A 204 14.68 15.86 -0.73
C GLY A 204 15.06 17.25 -0.18
N ALA A 205 16.22 17.40 0.47
CA ALA A 205 16.59 18.59 1.24
C ALA A 205 16.34 19.93 0.50
N ASP A 206 16.61 19.99 -0.79
CA ASP A 206 16.47 21.21 -1.60
C ASP A 206 15.04 21.47 -2.10
N SER A 207 14.10 20.53 -1.92
CA SER A 207 12.72 20.62 -2.45
C SER A 207 11.70 21.14 -1.43
N PHE A 208 12.10 21.35 -0.16
CA PHE A 208 11.20 21.75 0.93
C PHE A 208 11.12 23.25 1.18
N GLU A 209 11.39 24.07 0.19
CA GLU A 209 11.28 25.52 0.32
C GLU A 209 9.83 25.98 0.12
N PHE A 210 9.32 26.82 1.04
CA PHE A 210 7.91 27.24 1.07
C PHE A 210 7.48 27.99 -0.21
N LEU A 211 8.25 28.96 -0.69
CA LEU A 211 7.84 29.77 -1.85
C LEU A 211 7.76 28.95 -3.15
N PRO A 212 8.78 28.16 -3.54
CA PRO A 212 8.67 27.29 -4.70
C PRO A 212 7.53 26.26 -4.58
N ALA A 213 7.37 25.66 -3.39
CA ALA A 213 6.31 24.72 -3.09
C ALA A 213 4.92 25.32 -3.29
N SER A 214 4.69 26.53 -2.72
CA SER A 214 3.43 27.27 -2.85
C SER A 214 3.08 27.54 -4.33
N VAL A 215 4.03 28.06 -5.11
CA VAL A 215 3.81 28.31 -6.54
C VAL A 215 3.49 27.03 -7.31
N LEU A 216 4.20 25.94 -7.01
CA LEU A 216 4.01 24.66 -7.68
C LEU A 216 2.62 24.09 -7.40
N LEU A 217 2.19 24.11 -6.13
CA LEU A 217 0.86 23.64 -5.72
C LEU A 217 -0.26 24.49 -6.36
N CYS A 218 -0.16 25.81 -6.30
CA CYS A 218 -1.13 26.70 -6.92
C CYS A 218 -1.27 26.43 -8.42
N ARG A 219 -0.16 26.20 -9.13
CA ARG A 219 -0.17 25.87 -10.55
C ARG A 219 -0.83 24.52 -10.82
N GLN A 220 -0.52 23.47 -10.03
CA GLN A 220 -1.06 22.13 -10.24
C GLN A 220 -2.56 22.06 -9.99
N PHE A 221 -3.04 22.68 -8.92
CA PHE A 221 -4.44 22.60 -8.51
C PHE A 221 -5.30 23.76 -8.99
N GLY A 222 -4.73 24.70 -9.76
CA GLY A 222 -5.47 25.81 -10.37
C GLY A 222 -5.91 26.90 -9.38
N PHE A 223 -5.18 27.10 -8.29
CA PHE A 223 -5.46 28.12 -7.28
C PHE A 223 -4.56 29.36 -7.46
N THR A 224 -4.98 30.50 -6.92
CA THR A 224 -4.18 31.75 -6.93
C THR A 224 -3.24 31.87 -5.74
N ASP A 225 -3.62 31.24 -4.62
CA ASP A 225 -2.82 31.15 -3.40
C ASP A 225 -3.11 29.84 -2.63
N THR A 226 -2.28 29.54 -1.64
CA THR A 226 -2.38 28.32 -0.83
C THR A 226 -3.57 28.32 0.12
N ASP A 227 -4.14 29.49 0.45
CA ASP A 227 -5.29 29.60 1.35
C ASP A 227 -6.55 29.01 0.69
N GLN A 228 -6.68 29.17 -0.64
CA GLN A 228 -7.78 28.54 -1.42
C GLN A 228 -7.69 27.01 -1.45
N CYS A 229 -6.49 26.45 -1.27
CA CYS A 229 -6.29 25.01 -1.12
C CYS A 229 -6.67 24.49 0.28
N GLY A 230 -7.01 25.37 1.23
CA GLY A 230 -7.19 25.01 2.63
C GLY A 230 -5.87 24.78 3.38
N LEU A 231 -4.79 25.42 2.94
CA LEU A 231 -3.46 25.35 3.56
C LEU A 231 -3.10 26.63 4.32
N ASP A 232 -4.09 27.49 4.60
CA ASP A 232 -3.89 28.71 5.40
C ASP A 232 -3.28 28.38 6.76
N GLY A 233 -2.18 29.06 7.09
CA GLY A 233 -1.44 28.84 8.33
C GLY A 233 -0.77 27.48 8.47
N GLN A 234 -0.59 26.71 7.39
CA GLN A 234 0.00 25.36 7.41
C GLN A 234 1.28 25.24 6.55
N PRO A 235 2.35 25.99 6.84
CA PRO A 235 3.55 25.97 6.01
C PRO A 235 4.22 24.59 5.94
N GLY A 236 4.16 23.79 7.01
CA GLY A 236 4.67 22.41 6.97
C GLY A 236 3.98 21.52 5.95
N ALA A 237 2.64 21.63 5.80
CA ALA A 237 1.92 20.89 4.78
C ALA A 237 2.26 21.40 3.37
N VAL A 238 2.43 22.72 3.18
CA VAL A 238 2.85 23.32 1.90
C VAL A 238 4.22 22.78 1.50
N CYS A 239 5.20 22.82 2.42
CA CYS A 239 6.55 22.31 2.15
C CYS A 239 6.55 20.83 1.80
N ALA A 240 5.83 20.02 2.58
CA ALA A 240 5.74 18.58 2.33
C ALA A 240 5.03 18.27 1.00
N ALA A 241 3.87 18.88 0.74
CA ALA A 241 3.13 18.65 -0.50
C ALA A 241 3.87 19.16 -1.74
N GLY A 242 4.55 20.31 -1.64
CA GLY A 242 5.36 20.85 -2.74
C GLY A 242 6.56 19.97 -3.07
N ALA A 243 7.28 19.47 -2.06
CA ALA A 243 8.41 18.57 -2.26
C ALA A 243 7.97 17.24 -2.90
N LEU A 244 6.83 16.69 -2.46
CA LEU A 244 6.26 15.49 -3.06
C LEU A 244 5.90 15.70 -4.53
N LEU A 245 5.22 16.80 -4.84
CA LEU A 245 4.81 17.12 -6.20
C LEU A 245 6.01 17.36 -7.12
N ASP A 246 7.03 18.09 -6.65
CA ASP A 246 8.27 18.31 -7.37
C ASP A 246 8.99 17.00 -7.72
N TYR A 247 9.05 16.07 -6.76
CA TYR A 247 9.62 14.74 -6.97
C TYR A 247 8.85 13.94 -8.01
N ILE A 248 7.51 13.94 -7.94
CA ILE A 248 6.66 13.25 -8.90
C ILE A 248 6.85 13.84 -10.31
N ILE A 249 6.92 15.17 -10.47
CA ILE A 249 7.18 15.83 -11.75
C ILE A 249 8.54 15.41 -12.31
N LYS A 250 9.59 15.43 -11.49
CA LYS A 250 10.96 15.08 -11.91
C LYS A 250 11.08 13.60 -12.32
N THR A 251 10.36 12.72 -11.66
CA THR A 251 10.43 11.27 -11.92
C THR A 251 9.52 10.84 -13.06
N GLN A 252 8.31 11.38 -13.15
CA GLN A 252 7.34 10.93 -14.15
C GLN A 252 7.49 11.62 -15.49
N LYS A 253 7.86 12.90 -15.53
CA LYS A 253 8.04 13.70 -16.76
C LYS A 253 6.84 13.70 -17.72
N PHE A 254 5.66 13.33 -17.23
CA PHE A 254 4.39 13.28 -17.97
C PHE A 254 3.39 14.28 -17.42
N ASP A 255 2.24 14.40 -18.10
CA ASP A 255 1.09 15.15 -17.61
C ASP A 255 0.55 14.51 -16.32
N LEU A 256 0.29 15.34 -15.31
CA LEU A 256 -0.22 14.97 -14.00
C LEU A 256 -1.63 15.53 -13.76
N SER A 257 -2.39 15.84 -14.81
CA SER A 257 -3.72 16.48 -14.69
C SER A 257 -4.75 15.62 -13.94
N HIS A 258 -4.52 14.30 -13.81
CA HIS A 258 -5.34 13.43 -12.97
C HIS A 258 -5.09 13.63 -11.47
N ILE A 259 -3.98 14.27 -11.06
CA ILE A 259 -3.74 14.75 -9.69
C ILE A 259 -4.35 16.16 -9.60
N ASN A 260 -5.68 16.22 -9.49
CA ASN A 260 -6.48 17.44 -9.61
C ASN A 260 -7.11 17.89 -8.29
N ARG A 261 -7.02 17.09 -7.23
CA ARG A 261 -7.60 17.37 -5.93
C ARG A 261 -6.58 17.24 -4.83
N LEU A 262 -6.45 18.29 -4.03
CA LEU A 262 -5.66 18.28 -2.81
C LEU A 262 -6.57 18.04 -1.61
N ASN A 263 -6.39 16.91 -0.94
CA ASN A 263 -7.12 16.58 0.26
C ASN A 263 -6.31 17.01 1.50
N VAL A 264 -6.61 18.18 2.03
CA VAL A 264 -6.03 18.61 3.31
C VAL A 264 -6.81 17.97 4.43
N PHE A 265 -6.18 17.21 5.30
CA PHE A 265 -6.84 16.65 6.45
C PHE A 265 -6.42 17.37 7.72
N TYR A 266 -7.45 17.81 8.44
CA TYR A 266 -7.31 18.49 9.73
C TYR A 266 -7.57 17.50 10.86
N GLY A 267 -6.93 17.70 11.99
CA GLY A 267 -7.28 17.01 13.23
C GLY A 267 -8.77 17.19 13.57
N GLY A 268 -9.39 16.16 14.17
CA GLY A 268 -10.79 16.24 14.63
C GLY A 268 -11.87 15.85 13.61
N ARG A 269 -11.53 15.49 12.36
CA ARG A 269 -12.49 14.95 11.39
C ARG A 269 -12.66 13.44 11.48
N TYR A 270 -11.59 12.74 11.82
CA TYR A 270 -11.52 11.30 11.94
C TYR A 270 -11.00 10.89 13.31
N MET A 271 -11.40 9.70 13.76
CA MET A 271 -10.83 9.07 14.95
C MET A 271 -9.32 8.88 14.77
N GLU A 272 -8.56 9.32 15.76
CA GLU A 272 -7.13 9.09 15.77
C GLU A 272 -6.83 7.66 16.25
N LEU A 273 -6.09 6.94 15.45
CA LEU A 273 -5.59 5.59 15.74
C LEU A 273 -4.08 5.61 15.55
N ASP A 274 -3.34 5.36 16.61
CA ASP A 274 -1.89 5.20 16.49
C ASP A 274 -1.53 3.89 15.77
N TRP A 275 -0.29 3.80 15.32
CA TRP A 275 0.19 2.61 14.59
C TRP A 275 0.10 1.34 15.47
N VAL A 276 0.38 1.46 16.77
CA VAL A 276 0.33 0.35 17.74
C VAL A 276 -1.10 -0.17 17.85
N THR A 277 -2.09 0.71 18.00
CA THR A 277 -3.51 0.36 18.08
C THR A 277 -4.00 -0.30 16.78
N ARG A 278 -3.65 0.23 15.59
CA ARG A 278 -4.01 -0.39 14.31
C ARG A 278 -3.50 -1.81 14.20
N ARG A 279 -2.24 -2.01 14.59
CA ARG A 279 -1.59 -3.31 14.62
C ARG A 279 -2.22 -4.24 15.65
N ASN A 280 -2.41 -3.80 16.88
CA ASN A 280 -2.97 -4.61 17.97
C ASN A 280 -4.43 -5.03 17.72
N LEU A 281 -5.22 -4.20 17.03
CA LEU A 281 -6.58 -4.51 16.62
C LEU A 281 -6.64 -5.28 15.28
N GLU A 282 -5.51 -5.51 14.63
CA GLU A 282 -5.43 -6.23 13.34
C GLU A 282 -6.44 -5.68 12.33
N LEU A 283 -6.42 -4.36 12.11
CA LEU A 283 -7.43 -3.70 11.30
C LEU A 283 -7.39 -4.10 9.83
N THR A 284 -6.21 -4.10 9.21
CA THR A 284 -6.03 -4.35 7.78
C THR A 284 -5.20 -5.59 7.47
N GLU A 285 -4.35 -6.01 8.39
CA GLU A 285 -3.44 -7.14 8.27
C GLU A 285 -3.33 -7.87 9.60
N SER A 286 -3.08 -9.19 9.58
CA SER A 286 -2.94 -10.00 10.78
C SER A 286 -1.53 -9.90 11.35
N LEU A 287 -1.38 -9.87 12.67
CA LEU A 287 -0.09 -9.80 13.36
C LEU A 287 0.83 -10.98 13.04
N ARG A 288 0.25 -12.15 12.79
CA ARG A 288 1.00 -13.41 12.63
C ARG A 288 1.56 -13.58 11.22
N SER A 289 0.80 -13.26 10.19
CA SER A 289 1.17 -13.53 8.79
C SER A 289 1.43 -12.28 7.97
N GLY A 290 1.07 -11.08 8.43
CA GLY A 290 1.11 -9.85 7.64
C GLY A 290 0.08 -9.83 6.50
N GLU A 291 -0.81 -10.83 6.45
CA GLU A 291 -1.81 -10.94 5.39
C GLU A 291 -3.14 -10.28 5.79
N LYS A 292 -3.94 -9.91 4.80
CA LYS A 292 -5.31 -9.44 5.01
C LYS A 292 -6.18 -10.45 5.73
N LYS A 293 -5.98 -11.75 5.49
CA LYS A 293 -6.77 -12.83 6.13
C LYS A 293 -6.53 -12.85 7.64
N GLY A 294 -7.61 -12.80 8.40
CA GLY A 294 -7.58 -12.74 9.86
C GLY A 294 -7.63 -11.31 10.41
N SER A 295 -7.76 -10.29 9.57
CA SER A 295 -7.96 -8.89 9.98
C SER A 295 -9.44 -8.49 9.98
N LEU A 296 -9.76 -7.31 10.53
CA LEU A 296 -11.10 -6.73 10.45
C LEU A 296 -11.50 -6.49 8.99
N LEU A 297 -10.59 -5.93 8.19
CA LEU A 297 -10.83 -5.69 6.76
C LEU A 297 -11.19 -6.97 6.01
N TRP A 298 -10.57 -8.11 6.33
CA TRP A 298 -10.93 -9.40 5.72
C TRP A 298 -12.38 -9.81 5.98
N VAL A 299 -12.89 -9.52 7.16
CA VAL A 299 -14.30 -9.81 7.50
C VAL A 299 -15.22 -8.91 6.70
N LEU A 300 -14.93 -7.61 6.66
CA LEU A 300 -15.80 -6.58 6.07
C LEU A 300 -15.75 -6.54 4.55
N ASP A 301 -14.62 -6.93 3.94
CA ASP A 301 -14.43 -6.77 2.50
C ASP A 301 -15.08 -7.88 1.69
N LYS A 302 -16.20 -7.52 1.10
CA LYS A 302 -16.97 -8.26 0.10
C LYS A 302 -17.13 -7.44 -1.18
N THR A 303 -16.30 -6.42 -1.34
CA THR A 303 -16.33 -5.55 -2.52
C THR A 303 -16.11 -6.32 -3.83
N ARG A 304 -16.53 -5.73 -4.93
CA ARG A 304 -16.49 -6.32 -6.26
C ARG A 304 -15.55 -5.59 -7.21
N THR A 305 -15.15 -4.38 -6.83
CA THR A 305 -14.26 -3.54 -7.59
C THR A 305 -12.98 -3.24 -6.81
N PRO A 306 -11.82 -3.08 -7.48
CA PRO A 306 -10.60 -2.64 -6.80
C PRO A 306 -10.75 -1.30 -6.09
N MET A 307 -11.49 -0.38 -6.69
CA MET A 307 -11.79 0.95 -6.14
C MET A 307 -12.59 0.85 -4.84
N GLY A 308 -13.61 -0.01 -4.80
CA GLY A 308 -14.39 -0.28 -3.60
C GLY A 308 -13.55 -0.88 -2.48
N GLY A 309 -12.61 -1.78 -2.82
CA GLY A 309 -11.67 -2.36 -1.86
C GLY A 309 -10.76 -1.30 -1.23
N ARG A 310 -10.20 -0.39 -2.02
CA ARG A 310 -9.41 0.76 -1.53
C ARG A 310 -10.23 1.69 -0.66
N MET A 311 -11.47 2.01 -1.09
CA MET A 311 -12.39 2.85 -0.35
C MET A 311 -12.73 2.25 1.03
N LEU A 312 -13.05 0.96 1.09
CA LEU A 312 -13.38 0.28 2.34
C LEU A 312 -12.17 0.20 3.27
N ARG A 313 -10.97 -0.06 2.75
CA ARG A 313 -9.72 0.01 3.53
C ARG A 313 -9.54 1.40 4.15
N SER A 314 -9.68 2.44 3.33
CA SER A 314 -9.60 3.82 3.81
C SER A 314 -10.64 4.13 4.91
N TRP A 315 -11.86 3.60 4.81
CA TRP A 315 -12.87 3.78 5.87
C TRP A 315 -12.50 3.08 7.18
N VAL A 316 -11.95 1.88 7.12
CA VAL A 316 -11.46 1.15 8.31
C VAL A 316 -10.31 1.91 8.98
N GLU A 317 -9.44 2.51 8.20
CA GLU A 317 -8.28 3.27 8.70
C GLU A 317 -8.66 4.68 9.19
N ARG A 318 -9.83 5.22 8.80
CA ARG A 318 -10.32 6.57 9.11
C ARG A 318 -11.75 6.56 9.61
N PRO A 319 -12.05 6.03 10.82
CA PRO A 319 -13.39 6.10 11.38
C PRO A 319 -13.83 7.55 11.58
N LEU A 320 -15.10 7.81 11.39
CA LEU A 320 -15.66 9.16 11.42
C LEU A 320 -15.90 9.63 12.87
N LEU A 321 -15.76 10.94 13.10
CA LEU A 321 -16.15 11.60 14.35
C LEU A 321 -17.52 12.32 14.27
N SER A 322 -18.02 12.52 13.07
CA SER A 322 -19.31 13.18 12.87
C SER A 322 -20.47 12.19 12.98
N ALA A 323 -21.29 12.29 14.02
CA ALA A 323 -22.50 11.48 14.18
C ALA A 323 -23.45 11.59 12.96
N VAL A 324 -23.53 12.77 12.35
CA VAL A 324 -24.35 13.00 11.16
C VAL A 324 -23.83 12.20 9.97
N ALA A 325 -22.51 12.24 9.73
CA ALA A 325 -21.88 11.48 8.64
C ALA A 325 -22.00 9.96 8.85
N ILE A 326 -21.84 9.51 10.10
CA ILE A 326 -22.01 8.10 10.47
C ILE A 326 -23.44 7.65 10.23
N LYS A 327 -24.43 8.40 10.73
CA LYS A 327 -25.87 8.08 10.54
C LYS A 327 -26.27 8.07 9.07
N ARG A 328 -25.72 8.99 8.27
CA ARG A 328 -25.95 9.03 6.82
C ARG A 328 -25.46 7.74 6.16
N ARG A 329 -24.27 7.26 6.53
CA ARG A 329 -23.72 6.01 6.00
C ARG A 329 -24.50 4.79 6.51
N LEU A 330 -24.83 4.75 7.80
CA LEU A 330 -25.68 3.69 8.38
C LEU A 330 -27.05 3.60 7.72
N SER A 331 -27.67 4.73 7.38
CA SER A 331 -28.95 4.75 6.65
C SER A 331 -28.84 4.08 5.29
N ALA A 332 -27.78 4.37 4.52
CA ALA A 332 -27.55 3.74 3.24
C ALA A 332 -27.29 2.22 3.38
N VAL A 333 -26.48 1.82 4.36
CA VAL A 333 -26.24 0.40 4.65
C VAL A 333 -27.53 -0.30 5.05
N ASN A 334 -28.42 0.36 5.83
CA ASN A 334 -29.70 -0.21 6.26
C ASN A 334 -30.67 -0.43 5.10
N GLU A 335 -30.75 0.48 4.15
CA GLU A 335 -31.59 0.30 2.95
C GLU A 335 -31.08 -0.90 2.13
N LEU A 336 -29.76 -0.98 1.88
CA LEU A 336 -29.14 -2.11 1.19
C LEU A 336 -29.22 -3.43 1.98
N PHE A 337 -29.22 -3.37 3.31
CA PHE A 337 -29.42 -4.53 4.18
C PHE A 337 -30.83 -5.07 4.06
N SER A 338 -31.83 -4.19 3.99
CA SER A 338 -33.26 -4.54 3.96
C SER A 338 -33.69 -5.09 2.60
N ASP A 339 -33.07 -4.63 1.50
CA ASP A 339 -33.34 -5.10 0.15
C ASP A 339 -32.22 -6.03 -0.36
N ASN A 340 -32.36 -7.30 -0.02
CA ASN A 340 -31.42 -8.34 -0.42
C ASN A 340 -31.38 -8.58 -1.94
N VAL A 341 -32.49 -8.37 -2.64
CA VAL A 341 -32.60 -8.64 -4.08
C VAL A 341 -31.80 -7.60 -4.83
N THR A 342 -32.12 -6.33 -4.64
CA THR A 342 -31.44 -5.22 -5.35
C THR A 342 -29.96 -5.16 -4.96
N ARG A 343 -29.60 -5.37 -3.66
CA ARG A 343 -28.21 -5.49 -3.27
C ARG A 343 -27.50 -6.60 -4.06
N GLY A 344 -28.13 -7.78 -4.18
CA GLY A 344 -27.57 -8.90 -4.95
C GLY A 344 -27.33 -8.52 -6.42
N GLU A 345 -28.29 -7.85 -7.05
CA GLU A 345 -28.15 -7.35 -8.43
C GLU A 345 -27.06 -6.29 -8.57
N LEU A 346 -26.99 -5.32 -7.65
CA LEU A 346 -25.91 -4.32 -7.61
C LEU A 346 -24.54 -4.99 -7.53
N MET A 347 -24.37 -5.99 -6.66
CA MET A 347 -23.11 -6.72 -6.52
C MET A 347 -22.74 -7.56 -7.76
N VAL A 348 -23.71 -7.99 -8.55
CA VAL A 348 -23.46 -8.66 -9.85
C VAL A 348 -22.99 -7.63 -10.88
N VAL A 349 -23.67 -6.50 -10.98
CA VAL A 349 -23.34 -5.42 -11.93
C VAL A 349 -21.97 -4.80 -11.62
N LEU A 350 -21.65 -4.59 -10.35
CA LEU A 350 -20.35 -4.06 -9.92
C LEU A 350 -19.15 -4.93 -10.35
N ARG A 351 -19.33 -6.25 -10.53
CA ARG A 351 -18.26 -7.13 -11.05
C ARG A 351 -17.87 -6.85 -12.49
N GLU A 352 -18.74 -6.21 -13.25
CA GLU A 352 -18.49 -5.85 -14.64
C GLU A 352 -17.61 -4.60 -14.74
N ILE A 353 -17.39 -3.88 -13.63
CA ILE A 353 -16.61 -2.64 -13.56
C ILE A 353 -15.18 -2.93 -13.17
N THR A 354 -14.25 -2.52 -14.01
CA THR A 354 -12.81 -2.57 -13.77
C THR A 354 -12.31 -1.31 -13.04
N ASP A 355 -11.02 -1.16 -12.86
CA ASP A 355 -10.43 -0.04 -12.12
C ASP A 355 -10.41 1.27 -12.94
N MET A 356 -11.54 1.98 -12.93
CA MET A 356 -11.70 3.24 -13.66
C MET A 356 -10.72 4.33 -13.21
N GLN A 357 -10.32 4.36 -11.92
CA GLN A 357 -9.37 5.35 -11.42
C GLN A 357 -8.00 5.15 -12.07
N ARG A 358 -7.48 3.92 -12.05
CA ARG A 358 -6.19 3.61 -12.67
C ARG A 358 -6.22 3.70 -14.20
N LEU A 359 -7.34 3.37 -14.82
CA LEU A 359 -7.51 3.55 -16.27
C LEU A 359 -7.48 5.04 -16.67
N ALA A 360 -8.12 5.91 -15.89
CA ALA A 360 -8.08 7.35 -16.09
C ALA A 360 -6.65 7.91 -15.96
N GLY A 361 -5.91 7.52 -14.92
CA GLY A 361 -4.50 7.89 -14.76
C GLY A 361 -3.64 7.46 -15.96
N ARG A 362 -3.82 6.23 -16.46
CA ARG A 362 -3.08 5.73 -17.64
C ARG A 362 -3.41 6.50 -18.91
N ALA A 363 -4.66 6.96 -19.07
CA ALA A 363 -5.02 7.81 -20.20
C ALA A 363 -4.28 9.15 -20.16
N VAL A 364 -4.21 9.80 -19.00
CA VAL A 364 -3.45 11.04 -18.76
C VAL A 364 -1.95 10.85 -19.00
N TYR A 365 -1.36 9.77 -18.47
CA TYR A 365 0.07 9.47 -18.71
C TYR A 365 0.41 9.14 -20.16
N GLY A 366 -0.58 8.94 -21.01
CA GLY A 366 -0.32 8.52 -22.38
C GLY A 366 0.07 7.04 -22.52
N THR A 367 -0.07 6.23 -21.46
CA THR A 367 0.27 4.79 -21.47
C THR A 367 -0.94 3.89 -21.72
N ALA A 368 -2.17 4.42 -21.67
CA ALA A 368 -3.36 3.66 -21.98
C ALA A 368 -3.35 3.16 -23.43
N GLY A 369 -3.59 1.86 -23.62
CA GLY A 369 -3.76 1.22 -24.91
C GLY A 369 -5.23 1.16 -25.36
N GLY A 370 -5.47 0.61 -26.55
CA GLY A 370 -6.84 0.44 -27.07
C GLY A 370 -7.74 -0.40 -26.16
N ARG A 371 -7.18 -1.42 -25.53
CA ARG A 371 -7.90 -2.29 -24.57
C ARG A 371 -8.31 -1.55 -23.30
N ASP A 372 -7.49 -0.60 -22.83
CA ASP A 372 -7.79 0.20 -21.64
C ASP A 372 -8.96 1.15 -21.91
N LEU A 373 -8.95 1.84 -23.07
CA LEU A 373 -10.07 2.70 -23.48
C LEU A 373 -11.35 1.88 -23.67
N ARG A 374 -11.25 0.70 -24.26
CA ARG A 374 -12.39 -0.21 -24.40
C ARG A 374 -12.94 -0.66 -23.06
N SER A 375 -12.06 -0.99 -22.10
CA SER A 375 -12.44 -1.33 -20.73
C SER A 375 -13.17 -0.18 -20.05
N LEU A 376 -12.71 1.07 -20.24
CA LEU A 376 -13.37 2.25 -19.72
C LEU A 376 -14.77 2.46 -20.35
N SER A 377 -14.92 2.27 -21.68
CA SER A 377 -16.20 2.31 -22.36
C SER A 377 -17.16 1.24 -21.80
N ASN A 378 -16.68 0.02 -21.57
CA ASN A 378 -17.46 -1.06 -20.98
C ASN A 378 -17.93 -0.70 -19.56
N CYS A 379 -17.07 -0.08 -18.73
CA CYS A 379 -17.48 0.44 -17.43
C CYS A 379 -18.60 1.48 -17.56
N ALA A 380 -18.44 2.46 -18.45
CA ALA A 380 -19.46 3.49 -18.69
C ALA A 380 -20.80 2.89 -19.16
N ALA A 381 -20.77 1.81 -19.93
CA ALA A 381 -21.96 1.09 -20.36
C ALA A 381 -22.81 0.52 -19.22
N VAL A 382 -22.19 0.24 -18.08
CA VAL A 382 -22.80 -0.35 -16.88
C VAL A 382 -23.41 0.71 -15.97
N LEU A 383 -22.89 1.94 -15.96
CA LEU A 383 -23.33 3.00 -15.06
C LEU A 383 -24.82 3.32 -15.11
N PRO A 384 -25.49 3.42 -16.28
CA PRO A 384 -26.95 3.65 -16.35
C PRO A 384 -27.76 2.56 -15.64
N ARG A 385 -27.30 1.29 -15.70
CA ARG A 385 -27.95 0.17 -15.02
C ARG A 385 -27.81 0.28 -13.50
N LEU A 386 -26.64 0.69 -12.99
CA LEU A 386 -26.46 0.98 -11.57
C LEU A 386 -27.38 2.10 -11.10
N LYS A 387 -27.49 3.18 -11.88
CA LYS A 387 -28.38 4.32 -11.56
C LYS A 387 -29.82 3.86 -11.47
N GLY A 388 -30.31 3.08 -12.42
CA GLY A 388 -31.67 2.54 -12.40
C GLY A 388 -31.98 1.66 -11.18
N LEU A 389 -31.00 0.83 -10.75
CA LEU A 389 -31.15 0.03 -9.54
C LEU A 389 -31.16 0.86 -8.25
N LEU A 390 -30.67 2.10 -8.27
CA LEU A 390 -30.62 2.99 -7.12
C LEU A 390 -31.84 3.92 -6.98
N GLU A 391 -32.67 4.05 -8.02
CA GLU A 391 -33.76 5.05 -8.05
C GLU A 391 -34.80 4.93 -6.96
N HIS A 392 -35.00 3.74 -6.39
CA HIS A 392 -36.00 3.51 -5.36
C HIS A 392 -35.47 3.69 -3.92
N PHE A 393 -34.18 3.89 -3.74
CA PHE A 393 -33.59 4.17 -2.44
C PHE A 393 -33.72 5.65 -2.08
N ASN A 394 -33.95 5.94 -0.80
CA ASN A 394 -34.22 7.29 -0.32
C ASN A 394 -33.11 7.90 0.52
N SER A 395 -32.12 7.11 0.96
CA SER A 395 -31.01 7.65 1.76
C SER A 395 -30.21 8.68 0.96
N ALA A 396 -29.83 9.77 1.62
CA ALA A 396 -29.10 10.86 0.97
C ALA A 396 -27.77 10.39 0.33
N GLU A 397 -27.14 9.33 0.88
CA GLU A 397 -25.89 8.78 0.31
C GLU A 397 -26.16 8.04 -0.99
N LEU A 398 -27.15 7.15 -1.03
CA LEU A 398 -27.50 6.41 -2.25
C LEU A 398 -28.07 7.33 -3.33
N SER A 399 -28.88 8.32 -2.95
CA SER A 399 -29.40 9.34 -3.87
C SER A 399 -28.27 10.16 -4.53
N ASN A 400 -27.24 10.54 -3.75
CA ASN A 400 -26.07 11.22 -4.30
C ASN A 400 -25.27 10.32 -5.25
N ILE A 401 -25.14 9.04 -4.94
CA ILE A 401 -24.48 8.07 -5.81
C ILE A 401 -25.30 7.88 -7.09
N ALA A 402 -26.63 7.79 -7.01
CA ALA A 402 -27.52 7.71 -8.18
C ALA A 402 -27.43 8.92 -9.12
N ALA A 403 -27.03 10.09 -8.59
CA ALA A 403 -26.80 11.31 -9.35
C ALA A 403 -25.46 11.31 -10.13
N MET A 404 -24.64 10.25 -10.07
CA MET A 404 -23.37 10.17 -10.78
C MET A 404 -23.54 10.37 -12.28
N ASP A 405 -22.49 10.89 -12.91
CA ASP A 405 -22.40 11.01 -14.37
C ASP A 405 -22.30 9.61 -15.01
N ALA A 406 -23.15 9.33 -15.99
CA ALA A 406 -23.15 8.05 -16.70
C ALA A 406 -22.05 7.94 -17.77
N LEU A 407 -21.35 9.05 -18.09
CA LEU A 407 -20.28 9.12 -19.08
C LEU A 407 -20.74 8.67 -20.50
N ASP A 408 -22.01 8.89 -20.87
CA ASP A 408 -22.58 8.41 -22.12
C ASP A 408 -21.87 8.99 -23.36
N ASP A 409 -21.50 10.28 -23.32
CA ASP A 409 -20.76 10.96 -24.38
C ASP A 409 -19.35 10.36 -24.57
N LEU A 410 -18.66 10.10 -23.47
CA LEU A 410 -17.34 9.44 -23.47
C LEU A 410 -17.44 8.03 -24.05
N ARG A 411 -18.44 7.26 -23.62
CA ARG A 411 -18.72 5.94 -24.16
C ARG A 411 -18.97 5.99 -25.66
N ALA A 412 -19.86 6.87 -26.10
CA ALA A 412 -20.21 7.02 -27.53
C ALA A 412 -18.99 7.37 -28.39
N GLU A 413 -18.10 8.23 -27.87
CA GLU A 413 -16.84 8.59 -28.53
C GLU A 413 -15.92 7.39 -28.69
N ILE A 414 -15.67 6.65 -27.63
CA ILE A 414 -14.81 5.45 -27.66
C ILE A 414 -15.41 4.36 -28.54
N ASP A 415 -16.73 4.10 -28.42
CA ASP A 415 -17.43 3.07 -29.17
C ASP A 415 -17.44 3.35 -30.67
N ARG A 416 -17.50 4.63 -31.08
CA ARG A 416 -17.38 5.05 -32.47
C ARG A 416 -15.98 4.85 -33.03
N ALA A 417 -14.96 5.09 -32.20
CA ALA A 417 -13.57 5.18 -32.65
C ALA A 417 -12.79 3.88 -32.53
N ILE A 418 -12.93 3.17 -31.42
CA ILE A 418 -12.12 1.99 -31.10
C ILE A 418 -12.87 0.70 -31.45
N CYS A 419 -12.20 -0.25 -32.08
CA CYS A 419 -12.78 -1.56 -32.40
C CYS A 419 -13.04 -2.37 -31.11
N ASP A 420 -13.88 -3.43 -31.21
CA ASP A 420 -14.31 -4.20 -30.03
C ASP A 420 -13.17 -5.03 -29.42
N GLU A 421 -12.24 -5.52 -30.25
CA GLU A 421 -11.08 -6.30 -29.85
C GLU A 421 -9.78 -5.62 -30.35
N PRO A 422 -9.32 -4.54 -29.70
CA PRO A 422 -8.13 -3.85 -30.14
C PRO A 422 -6.87 -4.69 -29.88
N PRO A 423 -5.85 -4.56 -30.77
CA PRO A 423 -4.58 -5.24 -30.63
C PRO A 423 -3.88 -4.83 -29.33
N PHE A 424 -2.88 -5.60 -28.93
CA PHE A 424 -2.10 -5.31 -27.72
C PHE A 424 -1.26 -4.03 -27.90
N SER A 425 -0.59 -3.89 -29.05
CA SER A 425 0.25 -2.74 -29.37
C SER A 425 -0.48 -1.71 -30.21
N VAL A 426 -0.42 -0.46 -29.78
CA VAL A 426 -1.03 0.67 -30.51
C VAL A 426 -0.36 0.89 -31.88
N ARG A 427 0.91 0.49 -32.04
CA ARG A 427 1.68 0.71 -33.26
C ARG A 427 1.49 -0.37 -34.33
N GLU A 428 0.81 -1.47 -34.02
CA GLU A 428 0.55 -2.56 -34.97
C GLU A 428 -0.58 -2.24 -35.96
N GLY A 429 -1.35 -1.19 -35.70
CA GLY A 429 -2.54 -0.83 -36.45
C GLY A 429 -3.73 -1.74 -36.14
N GLY A 430 -4.91 -1.47 -36.70
CA GLY A 430 -6.13 -2.23 -36.47
C GLY A 430 -6.89 -1.83 -35.19
N ILE A 431 -6.59 -0.67 -34.64
CA ILE A 431 -7.23 -0.14 -33.41
C ILE A 431 -8.55 0.54 -33.72
N LEU A 432 -8.59 1.32 -34.80
CA LEU A 432 -9.76 2.10 -35.13
C LEU A 432 -10.86 1.21 -35.74
N ARG A 433 -12.11 1.53 -35.44
CA ARG A 433 -13.28 0.90 -36.02
C ARG A 433 -13.40 1.31 -37.47
N THR A 434 -13.83 0.40 -38.35
CA THR A 434 -14.20 0.69 -39.75
C THR A 434 -15.33 1.72 -39.77
N GLY A 435 -15.23 2.74 -40.61
CA GLY A 435 -16.16 3.86 -40.71
C GLY A 435 -15.83 5.06 -39.84
N TYR A 436 -14.75 5.00 -39.03
CA TYR A 436 -14.30 6.14 -38.22
C TYR A 436 -13.62 7.22 -39.07
N SER A 437 -12.75 6.82 -40.03
CA SER A 437 -12.05 7.71 -40.96
C SER A 437 -12.04 7.12 -42.36
N GLU A 438 -12.59 7.87 -43.33
CA GLU A 438 -12.61 7.45 -44.73
C GLU A 438 -11.20 7.25 -45.29
N GLU A 439 -10.22 8.06 -44.86
CA GLU A 439 -8.83 7.95 -45.30
C GLU A 439 -8.19 6.63 -44.80
N VAL A 440 -8.38 6.31 -43.54
CA VAL A 440 -7.88 5.05 -42.94
C VAL A 440 -8.54 3.85 -43.64
N ASP A 441 -9.84 3.86 -43.84
CA ASP A 441 -10.57 2.77 -44.52
C ASP A 441 -10.13 2.58 -45.97
N ARG A 442 -9.91 3.67 -46.69
CA ARG A 442 -9.36 3.61 -48.06
C ARG A 442 -7.97 2.98 -48.09
N LEU A 443 -7.10 3.40 -47.19
CA LEU A 443 -5.75 2.87 -47.12
C LEU A 443 -5.71 1.40 -46.63
N ARG A 444 -6.60 1.01 -45.73
CA ARG A 444 -6.80 -0.40 -45.31
C ARG A 444 -7.24 -1.25 -46.52
N ASN A 445 -8.22 -0.76 -47.31
CA ASN A 445 -8.63 -1.45 -48.52
C ASN A 445 -7.49 -1.67 -49.51
N ILE A 446 -6.62 -0.67 -49.69
CA ILE A 446 -5.41 -0.82 -50.53
C ILE A 446 -4.48 -1.89 -49.96
N ARG A 447 -4.21 -1.86 -48.66
CA ARG A 447 -3.35 -2.84 -47.95
C ARG A 447 -3.91 -4.26 -48.05
N ASP A 448 -5.20 -4.43 -47.75
CA ASP A 448 -5.85 -5.75 -47.61
C ASP A 448 -6.12 -6.39 -48.97
N ASN A 449 -6.47 -5.58 -49.99
CA ASN A 449 -6.64 -6.02 -51.37
C ASN A 449 -5.31 -6.08 -52.16
N GLY A 450 -4.19 -5.71 -51.52
CA GLY A 450 -2.90 -5.70 -52.22
C GLY A 450 -2.51 -7.06 -52.77
N ALA A 451 -2.79 -8.15 -52.08
CA ALA A 451 -2.55 -9.50 -52.57
C ALA A 451 -3.38 -9.82 -53.83
N GLN A 452 -4.62 -9.36 -53.87
CA GLN A 452 -5.48 -9.49 -55.07
C GLN A 452 -4.96 -8.64 -56.23
N MET A 453 -4.54 -7.40 -55.97
CA MET A 453 -3.94 -6.52 -57.00
C MET A 453 -2.70 -7.15 -57.61
N VAL A 454 -1.85 -7.76 -56.78
CA VAL A 454 -0.65 -8.50 -57.25
C VAL A 454 -1.08 -9.73 -58.06
N GLN A 455 -2.10 -10.49 -57.70
CA GLN A 455 -2.63 -11.63 -58.43
C GLN A 455 -3.24 -11.22 -59.78
N GLU A 456 -3.97 -10.10 -59.81
CA GLU A 456 -4.51 -9.52 -61.04
C GLU A 456 -3.39 -9.10 -61.99
N LEU A 457 -2.34 -8.46 -61.48
CA LEU A 457 -1.15 -8.14 -62.24
C LEU A 457 -0.48 -9.42 -62.76
N GLU A 458 -0.33 -10.43 -61.91
CA GLU A 458 0.24 -11.73 -62.30
C GLU A 458 -0.60 -12.38 -63.43
N ALA A 459 -1.90 -12.40 -63.29
CA ALA A 459 -2.81 -12.97 -64.32
C ALA A 459 -2.73 -12.22 -65.64
N ARG A 460 -2.71 -10.88 -65.60
CA ARG A 460 -2.57 -10.00 -66.77
C ARG A 460 -1.21 -10.21 -67.44
N GLU A 461 -0.11 -10.28 -66.68
CA GLU A 461 1.21 -10.53 -67.23
C GLU A 461 1.39 -11.95 -67.78
N ARG A 462 0.75 -12.98 -67.15
CA ARG A 462 0.67 -14.31 -67.75
C ARG A 462 -0.04 -14.30 -69.12
N GLN A 463 -1.17 -13.56 -69.27
CA GLN A 463 -1.89 -13.43 -70.47
C GLN A 463 -1.08 -12.66 -71.53
N ARG A 464 -0.46 -11.54 -71.16
CA ARG A 464 0.36 -10.69 -72.03
C ARG A 464 1.60 -11.42 -72.57
N THR A 465 2.27 -12.18 -71.77
CA THR A 465 3.52 -12.86 -72.08
C THR A 465 3.35 -14.26 -72.63
N GLY A 466 2.18 -14.86 -72.45
CA GLY A 466 1.91 -16.27 -72.74
C GLY A 466 2.61 -17.27 -71.78
N ALA A 467 3.32 -16.82 -70.81
CA ALA A 467 4.08 -17.62 -69.85
C ALA A 467 3.21 -18.20 -68.74
N LYS A 468 2.63 -19.34 -68.92
CA LYS A 468 1.71 -19.98 -67.97
C LYS A 468 2.28 -20.20 -66.55
N LYS A 469 3.62 -20.30 -66.40
CA LYS A 469 4.30 -20.53 -65.14
C LYS A 469 4.90 -19.27 -64.52
N LEU A 470 4.64 -18.10 -65.06
CA LEU A 470 5.06 -16.81 -64.49
C LEU A 470 4.38 -16.61 -63.14
N LYS A 471 5.13 -16.15 -62.16
CA LYS A 471 4.64 -15.81 -60.83
C LYS A 471 5.18 -14.46 -60.39
N VAL A 472 4.39 -13.71 -59.62
CA VAL A 472 4.88 -12.55 -58.90
C VAL A 472 5.22 -12.99 -57.47
N GLY A 473 6.48 -12.76 -57.08
CA GLY A 473 7.00 -13.09 -55.74
C GLY A 473 7.48 -11.86 -55.00
N TYR A 474 7.66 -11.98 -53.68
CA TYR A 474 8.21 -10.95 -52.85
C TYR A 474 9.47 -11.42 -52.14
N ASN A 475 10.47 -10.55 -52.08
CA ASN A 475 11.72 -10.79 -51.31
C ASN A 475 12.05 -9.55 -50.50
N ARG A 476 12.42 -9.72 -49.21
CA ARG A 476 12.78 -8.60 -48.33
C ARG A 476 13.88 -7.68 -48.82
N VAL A 477 14.85 -8.21 -49.63
CA VAL A 477 16.00 -7.44 -50.14
C VAL A 477 15.64 -6.72 -51.44
N PHE A 478 14.80 -7.35 -52.27
CA PHE A 478 14.56 -6.88 -53.64
C PHE A 478 13.13 -6.38 -53.89
N GLY A 479 12.21 -6.55 -52.92
CA GLY A 479 10.81 -6.22 -53.09
C GLY A 479 10.06 -7.22 -53.93
N TYR A 480 8.97 -6.76 -54.62
CA TYR A 480 8.23 -7.58 -55.58
C TYR A 480 9.02 -7.79 -56.85
N TYR A 481 8.90 -8.99 -57.42
CA TYR A 481 9.51 -9.36 -58.69
C TYR A 481 8.64 -10.35 -59.46
N ILE A 482 8.75 -10.32 -60.78
CA ILE A 482 8.15 -11.28 -61.70
C ILE A 482 9.15 -12.40 -61.90
N ASP A 483 8.85 -13.62 -61.47
CA ASP A 483 9.66 -14.80 -61.62
C ASP A 483 9.26 -15.57 -62.85
N VAL A 484 10.13 -15.63 -63.84
CA VAL A 484 9.92 -16.33 -65.12
C VAL A 484 10.83 -17.56 -65.15
N PRO A 485 10.28 -18.77 -64.98
CA PRO A 485 11.06 -19.99 -65.10
C PRO A 485 11.60 -20.17 -66.55
N ASN A 486 12.86 -20.66 -66.63
CA ASN A 486 13.47 -20.94 -67.93
C ASN A 486 12.66 -21.90 -68.81
N SER A 487 11.83 -22.72 -68.20
CA SER A 487 10.89 -23.66 -68.84
C SER A 487 9.58 -22.99 -69.32
N ALA A 488 9.40 -21.69 -69.11
CA ALA A 488 8.15 -21.00 -69.40
C ALA A 488 7.94 -20.68 -70.88
N GLY A 489 9.00 -20.85 -71.76
CA GLY A 489 8.87 -20.76 -73.23
C GLY A 489 8.62 -19.36 -73.79
N LEU A 490 9.11 -18.31 -73.07
CA LEU A 490 9.04 -16.93 -73.53
C LEU A 490 9.78 -16.79 -74.84
N LYS A 491 9.06 -16.51 -75.96
CA LYS A 491 9.67 -16.26 -77.28
C LYS A 491 10.43 -14.92 -77.33
N LYS A 492 10.04 -13.92 -76.50
CA LYS A 492 10.68 -12.63 -76.35
C LYS A 492 10.28 -12.03 -75.00
N VAL A 493 11.28 -11.57 -74.23
CA VAL A 493 11.03 -10.81 -72.99
C VAL A 493 10.46 -9.45 -73.42
N PRO A 494 9.33 -8.97 -72.82
CA PRO A 494 8.80 -7.64 -73.08
C PRO A 494 9.83 -6.55 -72.84
N ASP A 495 9.78 -5.48 -73.64
CA ASP A 495 10.78 -4.41 -73.61
C ASP A 495 10.74 -3.59 -72.30
N ASP A 496 9.61 -3.65 -71.52
CA ASP A 496 9.41 -2.99 -70.25
C ASP A 496 9.86 -3.84 -69.04
N TYR A 497 10.31 -5.09 -69.29
CA TYR A 497 10.87 -5.95 -68.26
C TYR A 497 12.34 -5.62 -67.96
N ILE A 498 12.60 -5.10 -66.79
CA ILE A 498 13.95 -4.81 -66.35
C ILE A 498 14.46 -6.00 -65.53
N ARG A 499 15.54 -6.65 -66.00
CA ARG A 499 16.12 -7.80 -65.30
C ARG A 499 16.75 -7.38 -63.97
N LYS A 500 16.42 -8.09 -62.94
CA LYS A 500 16.89 -7.84 -61.54
C LYS A 500 17.85 -8.92 -61.07
N GLN A 501 17.57 -10.19 -61.38
CA GLN A 501 18.42 -11.32 -60.95
C GLN A 501 18.24 -12.51 -61.89
N THR A 502 19.35 -13.20 -62.19
CA THR A 502 19.34 -14.48 -62.96
C THR A 502 19.64 -15.61 -61.95
N LEU A 503 18.75 -16.61 -61.91
CA LEU A 503 18.86 -17.83 -61.13
C LEU A 503 19.10 -19.01 -62.09
N VAL A 504 19.53 -20.15 -61.56
CA VAL A 504 19.77 -21.37 -62.34
C VAL A 504 18.53 -21.87 -63.09
N SER A 505 17.32 -21.71 -62.53
CA SER A 505 16.06 -22.23 -63.02
C SER A 505 15.06 -21.16 -63.46
N SER A 506 15.32 -19.85 -63.20
CA SER A 506 14.42 -18.76 -63.54
C SER A 506 15.14 -17.42 -63.63
N GLU A 507 14.47 -16.46 -64.24
CA GLU A 507 14.94 -15.07 -64.27
C GLU A 507 13.91 -14.19 -63.57
N ARG A 508 14.37 -13.22 -62.79
CA ARG A 508 13.58 -12.28 -62.05
C ARG A 508 13.62 -10.91 -62.68
N TYR A 509 12.45 -10.39 -62.92
CA TYR A 509 12.23 -9.09 -63.55
C TYR A 509 11.37 -8.19 -62.66
N PHE A 510 11.40 -6.90 -62.93
CA PHE A 510 10.38 -5.97 -62.46
C PHE A 510 9.93 -5.08 -63.63
N THR A 511 8.68 -4.58 -63.51
CA THR A 511 8.15 -3.57 -64.39
C THR A 511 7.92 -2.28 -63.62
N GLN A 512 7.81 -1.17 -64.30
CA GLN A 512 7.53 0.11 -63.68
C GLN A 512 6.19 0.05 -62.90
N GLU A 513 5.16 -0.60 -63.52
CA GLU A 513 3.87 -0.82 -62.87
C GLU A 513 3.96 -1.63 -61.59
N LEU A 514 4.72 -2.72 -61.56
CA LEU A 514 4.94 -3.52 -60.37
C LEU A 514 5.66 -2.71 -59.27
N LYS A 515 6.56 -1.83 -59.64
CA LYS A 515 7.28 -0.97 -58.73
C LYS A 515 6.40 0.12 -58.12
N GLU A 516 5.49 0.68 -58.95
CA GLU A 516 4.47 1.65 -58.48
C GLU A 516 3.49 0.98 -57.56
N LEU A 517 3.01 -0.23 -57.89
CA LEU A 517 2.14 -1.02 -57.02
C LEU A 517 2.83 -1.33 -55.68
N GLU A 518 4.09 -1.75 -55.69
CA GLU A 518 4.89 -1.97 -54.51
C GLU A 518 5.01 -0.74 -53.62
N SER A 519 5.36 0.40 -54.21
CA SER A 519 5.43 1.69 -53.53
C SER A 519 4.12 2.05 -52.87
N THR A 520 3.00 1.86 -53.63
CA THR A 520 1.64 2.13 -53.14
C THR A 520 1.28 1.25 -51.94
N LEU A 521 1.62 -0.05 -51.99
CA LEU A 521 1.30 -0.99 -50.90
C LEU A 521 2.13 -0.74 -49.64
N ILE A 522 3.41 -0.46 -49.79
CA ILE A 522 4.33 -0.15 -48.66
C ILE A 522 3.89 1.17 -48.01
N THR A 523 3.72 2.22 -48.83
CA THR A 523 3.30 3.53 -48.35
C THR A 523 1.93 3.47 -47.66
N ALA A 524 0.98 2.70 -48.22
CA ALA A 524 -0.34 2.54 -47.62
C ALA A 524 -0.26 1.86 -46.25
N LYS A 525 0.59 0.82 -46.09
CA LYS A 525 0.77 0.12 -44.80
C LYS A 525 1.33 1.03 -43.74
N ASP A 526 2.42 1.73 -44.05
CA ASP A 526 3.07 2.61 -43.05
C ASP A 526 2.17 3.80 -42.71
N ARG A 527 1.50 4.38 -43.69
CA ARG A 527 0.59 5.51 -43.52
C ARG A 527 -0.66 5.14 -42.71
N VAL A 528 -1.22 3.92 -42.91
CA VAL A 528 -2.32 3.44 -42.10
C VAL A 528 -1.93 3.40 -40.62
N ASN A 529 -0.80 2.77 -40.28
CA ASN A 529 -0.36 2.63 -38.92
C ASN A 529 -0.08 3.99 -38.26
N GLU A 530 0.53 4.92 -39.01
CA GLU A 530 0.81 6.27 -38.55
C GLU A 530 -0.49 7.05 -38.26
N LEU A 531 -1.47 7.04 -39.20
CA LEU A 531 -2.74 7.71 -39.02
C LEU A 531 -3.58 7.09 -37.89
N GLU A 532 -3.61 5.76 -37.79
CA GLU A 532 -4.32 5.10 -36.71
C GLU A 532 -3.70 5.47 -35.35
N TYR A 533 -2.38 5.55 -35.26
CA TYR A 533 -1.67 6.00 -34.08
C TYR A 533 -1.98 7.46 -33.72
N GLN A 534 -2.03 8.34 -34.73
CA GLN A 534 -2.40 9.75 -34.55
C GLN A 534 -3.82 9.89 -34.02
N TYR A 535 -4.82 9.31 -34.70
CA TYR A 535 -6.21 9.36 -34.25
C TYR A 535 -6.41 8.71 -32.88
N PHE A 536 -5.72 7.61 -32.62
CA PHE A 536 -5.77 6.99 -31.30
C PHE A 536 -5.26 7.94 -30.20
N ASN A 537 -4.17 8.66 -30.45
CA ASN A 537 -3.66 9.65 -29.49
C ASN A 537 -4.63 10.81 -29.27
N GLU A 538 -5.33 11.28 -30.32
CA GLU A 538 -6.37 12.32 -30.20
C GLU A 538 -7.53 11.83 -29.32
N ILE A 539 -8.00 10.60 -29.52
CA ILE A 539 -9.05 9.98 -28.72
C ILE A 539 -8.59 9.83 -27.26
N ARG A 540 -7.37 9.32 -27.04
CA ARG A 540 -6.80 9.17 -25.69
C ARG A 540 -6.71 10.50 -24.98
N GLN A 541 -6.30 11.57 -25.69
CA GLN A 541 -6.24 12.92 -25.12
C GLN A 541 -7.65 13.43 -24.77
N SER A 542 -8.64 13.22 -25.62
CA SER A 542 -10.05 13.56 -25.33
C SER A 542 -10.58 12.82 -24.09
N VAL A 543 -10.15 11.59 -23.83
CA VAL A 543 -10.45 10.85 -22.60
C VAL A 543 -9.73 11.46 -21.42
N ALA A 544 -8.44 11.81 -21.56
CA ALA A 544 -7.65 12.47 -20.53
C ALA A 544 -8.25 13.81 -20.10
N ASP A 545 -8.74 14.62 -21.04
CA ASP A 545 -9.39 15.91 -20.77
C ASP A 545 -10.69 15.78 -19.94
N LYS A 546 -11.26 14.57 -19.87
CA LYS A 546 -12.48 14.28 -19.08
C LYS A 546 -12.17 13.54 -17.78
N VAL A 547 -10.92 13.54 -17.32
CA VAL A 547 -10.45 12.75 -16.16
C VAL A 547 -11.24 13.07 -14.89
N ASP A 548 -11.60 14.32 -14.63
CA ASP A 548 -12.36 14.74 -13.44
C ASP A 548 -13.73 14.05 -13.37
N ARG A 549 -14.41 13.92 -14.52
CA ARG A 549 -15.73 13.26 -14.60
C ARG A 549 -15.58 11.76 -14.36
N ILE A 550 -14.56 11.15 -14.94
CA ILE A 550 -14.27 9.71 -14.78
C ILE A 550 -13.94 9.40 -13.32
N GLN A 551 -13.11 10.22 -12.67
CA GLN A 551 -12.77 10.04 -11.26
C GLN A 551 -13.98 10.24 -10.34
N ALA A 552 -14.84 11.22 -10.62
CA ALA A 552 -16.07 11.42 -9.85
C ALA A 552 -17.04 10.23 -9.96
N ALA A 553 -17.20 9.67 -11.15
CA ALA A 553 -18.00 8.46 -11.37
C ALA A 553 -17.37 7.24 -10.67
N ALA A 554 -16.04 7.09 -10.75
CA ALA A 554 -15.29 6.03 -10.09
C ALA A 554 -15.42 6.09 -8.57
N ASP A 555 -15.38 7.29 -7.97
CA ASP A 555 -15.61 7.50 -6.53
C ASP A 555 -17.03 7.12 -6.11
N ALA A 556 -18.03 7.45 -6.92
CA ALA A 556 -19.42 7.06 -6.65
C ALA A 556 -19.58 5.53 -6.67
N VAL A 557 -19.00 4.86 -7.66
CA VAL A 557 -18.96 3.39 -7.76
C VAL A 557 -18.22 2.77 -6.56
N ALA A 558 -17.09 3.31 -6.17
CA ALA A 558 -16.30 2.83 -5.03
C ALA A 558 -17.08 2.91 -3.72
N ARG A 559 -17.80 4.03 -3.49
CA ARG A 559 -18.66 4.20 -2.32
C ARG A 559 -19.82 3.22 -2.33
N LEU A 560 -20.49 3.04 -3.47
CA LEU A 560 -21.58 2.06 -3.59
C LEU A 560 -21.10 0.66 -3.27
N ASP A 561 -19.95 0.25 -3.82
CA ASP A 561 -19.39 -1.08 -3.60
C ASP A 561 -19.00 -1.30 -2.13
N ALA A 562 -18.41 -0.29 -1.48
CA ALA A 562 -18.10 -0.34 -0.04
C ALA A 562 -19.38 -0.45 0.81
N LEU A 563 -20.44 0.29 0.50
CA LEU A 563 -21.72 0.20 1.18
C LEU A 563 -22.39 -1.16 0.98
N CYS A 564 -22.39 -1.69 -0.24
CA CYS A 564 -22.87 -3.04 -0.55
C CYS A 564 -22.07 -4.11 0.24
N SER A 565 -20.76 -3.94 0.35
CA SER A 565 -19.89 -4.83 1.11
C SER A 565 -20.24 -4.86 2.60
N LEU A 566 -20.47 -3.69 3.22
CA LEU A 566 -20.90 -3.59 4.62
C LEU A 566 -22.26 -4.23 4.84
N ALA A 567 -23.24 -3.96 3.96
CA ALA A 567 -24.56 -4.55 4.02
C ALA A 567 -24.54 -6.08 3.84
N GLU A 568 -23.78 -6.57 2.87
CA GLU A 568 -23.61 -8.01 2.62
C GLU A 568 -22.96 -8.72 3.83
N THR A 569 -21.95 -8.11 4.43
CA THR A 569 -21.31 -8.63 5.64
C THR A 569 -22.29 -8.67 6.81
N ALA A 570 -23.11 -7.65 6.96
CA ALA A 570 -24.12 -7.58 8.01
C ALA A 570 -25.17 -8.69 7.88
N VAL A 571 -25.65 -8.95 6.67
CA VAL A 571 -26.62 -10.05 6.42
C VAL A 571 -25.99 -11.42 6.69
N ARG A 572 -24.80 -11.66 6.16
CA ARG A 572 -24.12 -12.98 6.32
C ARG A 572 -23.81 -13.31 7.77
N ASN A 573 -23.45 -12.31 8.58
CA ASN A 573 -22.95 -12.52 9.93
C ASN A 573 -23.95 -12.15 11.03
N ASN A 574 -25.20 -11.84 10.66
CA ASN A 574 -26.26 -11.40 11.60
C ASN A 574 -25.78 -10.21 12.47
N TYR A 575 -25.30 -9.14 11.80
CA TYR A 575 -24.93 -7.90 12.47
C TYR A 575 -26.15 -6.98 12.56
N THR A 576 -26.14 -6.10 13.54
CA THR A 576 -27.26 -5.17 13.81
C THR A 576 -26.81 -3.73 13.60
N MET A 577 -27.76 -2.86 13.24
CA MET A 577 -27.52 -1.44 13.12
C MET A 577 -27.26 -0.84 14.49
N PRO A 578 -26.09 -0.20 14.74
CA PRO A 578 -25.83 0.48 15.99
C PRO A 578 -26.55 1.83 16.04
N GLU A 579 -26.94 2.26 17.23
CA GLU A 579 -27.29 3.63 17.49
C GLU A 579 -26.04 4.43 17.83
N VAL A 580 -25.74 5.49 17.06
CA VAL A 580 -24.56 6.32 17.26
C VAL A 580 -24.98 7.74 17.59
N ASP A 581 -24.46 8.27 18.69
CA ASP A 581 -24.83 9.60 19.19
C ASP A 581 -23.59 10.35 19.75
N THR A 582 -23.84 11.54 20.32
CA THR A 582 -22.81 12.35 20.95
C THR A 582 -22.75 12.16 22.48
N SER A 583 -23.46 11.15 23.02
CA SER A 583 -23.30 10.74 24.40
C SER A 583 -21.90 10.17 24.62
N ARG A 584 -21.54 9.97 25.85
CA ARG A 584 -20.30 9.28 26.21
C ARG A 584 -20.55 7.84 26.67
N GLU A 585 -21.67 7.27 26.25
CA GLU A 585 -22.09 5.93 26.66
C GLU A 585 -21.66 4.89 25.62
N LEU A 586 -21.22 3.77 26.11
CA LEU A 586 -20.97 2.55 25.32
C LEU A 586 -21.81 1.44 25.95
N HIS A 587 -22.88 1.05 25.29
CA HIS A 587 -23.74 -0.03 25.74
C HIS A 587 -23.90 -1.07 24.64
N ILE A 588 -23.25 -2.21 24.80
CA ILE A 588 -23.20 -3.31 23.82
C ILE A 588 -23.84 -4.52 24.47
N ILE A 589 -24.90 -5.06 23.88
CA ILE A 589 -25.56 -6.27 24.35
C ILE A 589 -25.22 -7.43 23.45
N GLN A 590 -24.74 -8.52 24.04
CA GLN A 590 -24.32 -9.74 23.35
C GLN A 590 -23.33 -9.46 22.19
N GLY A 591 -22.32 -8.65 22.49
CA GLY A 591 -21.22 -8.37 21.55
C GLY A 591 -20.42 -9.62 21.21
N ARG A 592 -19.97 -9.74 19.96
CA ARG A 592 -19.13 -10.83 19.45
C ARG A 592 -17.89 -10.26 18.81
N HIS A 593 -16.81 -11.01 18.79
CA HIS A 593 -15.57 -10.58 18.12
C HIS A 593 -15.65 -10.87 16.62
N PRO A 594 -15.66 -9.85 15.74
CA PRO A 594 -15.94 -10.04 14.32
C PRO A 594 -14.99 -11.00 13.60
N VAL A 595 -13.71 -10.99 13.98
CA VAL A 595 -12.70 -11.84 13.35
C VAL A 595 -12.69 -13.23 13.95
N VAL A 596 -12.73 -13.34 15.29
CA VAL A 596 -12.64 -14.63 15.98
C VAL A 596 -13.84 -15.51 15.65
N GLU A 597 -15.06 -14.94 15.60
CA GLU A 597 -16.25 -15.73 15.23
C GLU A 597 -16.19 -16.33 13.83
N GLN A 598 -15.45 -15.70 12.89
CA GLN A 598 -15.26 -16.20 11.52
C GLN A 598 -14.12 -17.21 11.40
N THR A 599 -13.20 -17.23 12.36
CA THR A 599 -12.07 -18.18 12.37
C THR A 599 -12.37 -19.45 13.13
N MET A 600 -13.31 -19.40 14.07
CA MET A 600 -13.78 -20.57 14.85
C MET A 600 -14.78 -21.39 14.02
N LYS A 601 -14.34 -22.52 13.46
CA LYS A 601 -15.19 -23.34 12.59
C LYS A 601 -16.16 -24.27 13.34
N ASP A 602 -15.76 -24.74 14.54
CA ASP A 602 -16.46 -25.86 15.23
C ASP A 602 -17.04 -25.48 16.60
N VAL A 603 -16.86 -24.22 17.04
CA VAL A 603 -17.31 -23.75 18.35
C VAL A 603 -18.04 -22.43 18.21
N LEU A 604 -19.23 -22.34 18.77
CA LEU A 604 -19.98 -21.09 18.81
C LEU A 604 -19.24 -20.05 19.69
N PHE A 605 -19.14 -18.83 19.20
CA PHE A 605 -18.60 -17.71 19.97
C PHE A 605 -19.56 -17.36 21.11
N VAL A 606 -19.03 -17.17 22.32
CA VAL A 606 -19.82 -16.78 23.49
C VAL A 606 -19.95 -15.25 23.50
N PRO A 607 -21.16 -14.69 23.32
CA PRO A 607 -21.36 -13.25 23.30
C PRO A 607 -21.28 -12.65 24.70
N ASN A 608 -20.75 -11.41 24.79
CA ASN A 608 -20.58 -10.69 26.04
C ASN A 608 -21.17 -9.27 25.98
N ASP A 609 -21.67 -8.81 27.11
CA ASP A 609 -22.19 -7.48 27.27
C ASP A 609 -21.07 -6.51 27.70
N THR A 610 -21.14 -5.25 27.27
CA THR A 610 -20.22 -4.20 27.69
C THR A 610 -21.01 -2.94 28.03
N CYS A 611 -20.74 -2.37 29.20
CA CYS A 611 -21.29 -1.08 29.61
C CYS A 611 -20.12 -0.21 30.09
N LEU A 612 -19.92 0.94 29.43
CA LEU A 612 -19.00 1.98 29.87
C LEU A 612 -19.70 3.34 29.72
N ASN A 613 -19.65 4.17 30.76
CA ASN A 613 -20.28 5.48 30.76
C ASN A 613 -19.48 6.49 31.60
N ASP A 614 -19.87 7.75 31.54
CA ASP A 614 -19.23 8.80 32.35
C ASP A 614 -19.59 8.72 33.85
N GLY A 615 -20.55 7.89 34.21
CA GLY A 615 -21.07 7.73 35.58
C GLY A 615 -20.28 6.71 36.40
N ASP A 616 -21.00 5.65 36.76
CA ASP A 616 -20.53 4.58 37.65
C ASP A 616 -19.74 3.49 36.97
N ASP A 617 -19.75 3.39 35.65
CA ASP A 617 -19.07 2.34 34.86
C ASP A 617 -18.05 2.96 33.88
N ARG A 618 -17.13 3.80 34.40
CA ARG A 618 -16.11 4.45 33.53
C ARG A 618 -14.93 3.57 33.27
N ALA A 619 -14.47 2.85 34.27
CA ALA A 619 -13.35 1.93 34.19
C ALA A 619 -13.78 0.52 34.60
N ALA A 620 -13.62 -0.44 33.71
CA ALA A 620 -13.90 -1.85 33.92
C ALA A 620 -12.59 -2.59 34.23
N ILE A 621 -12.42 -3.07 35.45
CA ILE A 621 -11.33 -3.97 35.82
C ILE A 621 -11.75 -5.39 35.43
N VAL A 622 -11.00 -6.03 34.54
CA VAL A 622 -11.32 -7.38 34.05
C VAL A 622 -10.30 -8.36 34.61
N THR A 623 -10.72 -9.22 35.53
CA THR A 623 -9.86 -10.23 36.18
C THR A 623 -10.11 -11.64 35.61
N GLY A 624 -9.16 -12.52 35.77
CA GLY A 624 -9.22 -13.93 35.34
C GLY A 624 -7.97 -14.36 34.54
N PRO A 625 -7.84 -15.65 34.21
CA PRO A 625 -6.66 -16.18 33.53
C PRO A 625 -6.57 -15.73 32.05
N ASN A 626 -5.35 -15.69 31.47
CA ASN A 626 -5.12 -15.20 30.12
C ASN A 626 -5.83 -16.02 29.03
N MET A 627 -5.91 -17.34 29.18
CA MET A 627 -6.55 -18.21 28.19
C MET A 627 -8.08 -18.13 28.20
N ALA A 628 -8.67 -17.44 29.15
CA ALA A 628 -10.12 -17.37 29.27
C ALA A 628 -10.80 -16.37 28.32
N GLY A 629 -10.04 -15.45 27.71
CA GLY A 629 -10.54 -14.56 26.66
C GLY A 629 -10.68 -13.08 27.06
N LYS A 630 -9.98 -12.59 28.12
CA LYS A 630 -9.97 -11.17 28.52
C LYS A 630 -9.60 -10.24 27.36
N SER A 631 -8.42 -10.43 26.78
CA SER A 631 -7.91 -9.61 25.68
C SER A 631 -8.84 -9.67 24.44
N THR A 632 -9.44 -10.84 24.17
CA THR A 632 -10.43 -10.98 23.09
C THR A 632 -11.68 -10.14 23.34
N TYR A 633 -12.18 -10.13 24.59
CA TYR A 633 -13.34 -9.33 24.98
C TYR A 633 -13.05 -7.81 24.86
N MET A 634 -11.88 -7.38 25.30
CA MET A 634 -11.51 -5.97 25.20
C MET A 634 -11.31 -5.52 23.74
N ARG A 635 -10.60 -6.33 22.93
CA ARG A 635 -10.46 -6.07 21.49
C ARG A 635 -11.82 -6.05 20.78
N GLN A 636 -12.73 -6.96 21.12
CA GLN A 636 -14.10 -6.99 20.62
C GLN A 636 -14.79 -5.66 20.81
N THR A 637 -14.72 -5.08 22.01
CA THR A 637 -15.32 -3.79 22.32
C THR A 637 -14.75 -2.67 21.45
N ALA A 638 -13.43 -2.59 21.33
CA ALA A 638 -12.76 -1.60 20.47
C ALA A 638 -13.15 -1.75 18.99
N LEU A 639 -13.22 -2.99 18.49
CA LEU A 639 -13.61 -3.26 17.09
C LEU A 639 -15.08 -2.92 16.83
N ILE A 640 -16.00 -3.18 17.79
CA ILE A 640 -17.41 -2.81 17.66
C ILE A 640 -17.57 -1.29 17.60
N VAL A 641 -16.85 -0.53 18.45
CA VAL A 641 -16.83 0.94 18.41
C VAL A 641 -16.30 1.44 17.06
N LEU A 642 -15.19 0.90 16.59
CA LEU A 642 -14.63 1.26 15.32
C LEU A 642 -15.59 0.96 14.16
N MET A 643 -16.20 -0.23 14.13
CA MET A 643 -17.18 -0.62 13.13
C MET A 643 -18.38 0.33 13.11
N ALA A 644 -18.91 0.73 14.27
CA ALA A 644 -19.98 1.72 14.36
C ALA A 644 -19.56 3.06 13.75
N GLN A 645 -18.34 3.54 14.04
CA GLN A 645 -17.84 4.84 13.57
C GLN A 645 -17.38 4.84 12.11
N ILE A 646 -17.16 3.70 11.49
CA ILE A 646 -17.04 3.63 10.02
C ILE A 646 -18.40 3.59 9.31
N GLY A 647 -19.51 3.52 10.05
CA GLY A 647 -20.87 3.41 9.52
C GLY A 647 -21.26 1.98 9.12
N SER A 648 -20.66 0.97 9.76
CA SER A 648 -21.00 -0.45 9.60
C SER A 648 -21.99 -0.92 10.65
N PHE A 649 -22.78 -1.93 10.34
CA PHE A 649 -23.45 -2.74 11.33
C PHE A 649 -22.44 -3.51 12.18
N VAL A 650 -22.84 -3.85 13.41
CA VAL A 650 -21.93 -4.40 14.42
C VAL A 650 -22.35 -5.80 14.86
N PRO A 651 -21.39 -6.67 15.24
CA PRO A 651 -21.65 -8.02 15.73
C PRO A 651 -22.18 -8.00 17.18
N ALA A 652 -23.41 -7.54 17.36
CA ALA A 652 -24.08 -7.47 18.64
C ALA A 652 -25.58 -7.72 18.48
N LYS A 653 -26.30 -7.96 19.57
CA LYS A 653 -27.77 -7.98 19.57
C LYS A 653 -28.32 -6.55 19.47
N SER A 654 -27.72 -5.62 20.18
CA SER A 654 -27.95 -4.16 20.08
C SER A 654 -26.70 -3.44 20.56
N ALA A 655 -26.47 -2.22 20.05
CA ALA A 655 -25.37 -1.38 20.48
C ALA A 655 -25.77 0.09 20.42
N THR A 656 -25.53 0.83 21.53
CA THR A 656 -25.57 2.29 21.59
C THR A 656 -24.15 2.77 21.82
N ILE A 657 -23.61 3.57 20.89
CA ILE A 657 -22.19 3.96 20.83
C ILE A 657 -22.10 5.48 20.83
N GLY A 658 -21.71 6.06 21.97
CA GLY A 658 -21.27 7.44 22.02
C GLY A 658 -19.92 7.61 21.31
N ILE A 659 -19.78 8.69 20.54
CA ILE A 659 -18.56 8.92 19.73
C ILE A 659 -17.30 8.88 20.60
N VAL A 660 -16.33 8.15 20.11
CA VAL A 660 -14.97 8.01 20.67
C VAL A 660 -13.99 8.73 19.73
N ASP A 661 -13.20 9.64 20.27
CA ASP A 661 -12.24 10.42 19.50
C ASP A 661 -10.94 9.65 19.20
N ARG A 662 -10.52 8.77 20.12
CA ARG A 662 -9.31 7.97 20.03
C ARG A 662 -9.52 6.60 20.65
N ILE A 663 -8.95 5.58 20.05
CA ILE A 663 -8.82 4.26 20.68
C ILE A 663 -7.34 4.02 20.90
N PHE A 664 -6.97 3.71 22.14
CA PHE A 664 -5.62 3.30 22.49
C PHE A 664 -5.62 1.86 22.99
N THR A 665 -4.64 1.10 22.55
CA THR A 665 -4.48 -0.28 22.99
C THR A 665 -3.06 -0.53 23.47
N ARG A 666 -2.95 -1.03 24.70
CA ARG A 666 -1.75 -1.64 25.23
C ARG A 666 -2.06 -3.12 25.50
N ILE A 667 -1.66 -4.00 24.61
CA ILE A 667 -1.96 -5.43 24.65
C ILE A 667 -0.66 -6.19 24.42
N GLY A 668 -0.17 -6.90 25.45
CA GLY A 668 0.99 -7.77 25.48
C GLY A 668 2.15 -7.44 24.53
N ALA A 669 3.35 -7.16 25.03
CA ALA A 669 4.49 -6.88 24.18
C ALA A 669 4.91 -8.12 23.37
N SER A 670 5.06 -7.98 22.07
CA SER A 670 6.04 -8.79 21.35
C SER A 670 7.42 -8.24 21.67
N ASP A 671 8.36 -9.09 22.10
CA ASP A 671 9.76 -8.70 22.33
C ASP A 671 10.30 -7.99 21.09
N ASP A 672 10.55 -6.69 21.18
CA ASP A 672 11.27 -5.95 20.14
C ASP A 672 12.78 -6.03 20.44
N LEU A 673 13.32 -7.22 20.23
CA LEU A 673 14.76 -7.49 20.41
C LEU A 673 15.65 -6.57 19.55
N ALA A 674 15.09 -6.01 18.47
CA ALA A 674 15.83 -5.15 17.55
C ALA A 674 16.10 -3.75 18.11
N SER A 675 15.27 -3.25 19.04
CA SER A 675 15.44 -1.92 19.65
C SER A 675 16.39 -1.90 20.86
N GLY A 676 16.78 -3.07 21.38
CA GLY A 676 17.62 -3.19 22.58
C GLY A 676 16.98 -2.67 23.88
N GLN A 677 15.67 -2.34 23.84
CA GLN A 677 14.93 -1.89 25.03
C GLN A 677 14.31 -3.07 25.77
N SER A 678 14.27 -2.99 27.11
CA SER A 678 13.57 -4.00 27.89
C SER A 678 12.06 -3.94 27.61
N THR A 679 11.37 -5.09 27.65
CA THR A 679 9.91 -5.18 27.50
C THR A 679 9.17 -4.25 28.46
N PHE A 680 9.69 -4.05 29.66
CA PHE A 680 9.13 -3.12 30.64
C PHE A 680 9.28 -1.65 30.19
N MET A 681 10.43 -1.25 29.63
CA MET A 681 10.63 0.12 29.13
C MET A 681 9.69 0.42 27.94
N VAL A 682 9.52 -0.52 27.04
CA VAL A 682 8.56 -0.40 25.92
C VAL A 682 7.14 -0.23 26.47
N GLU A 683 6.73 -1.06 27.43
CA GLU A 683 5.44 -0.98 28.10
C GLU A 683 5.21 0.38 28.75
N MET A 684 6.18 0.89 29.49
CA MET A 684 6.06 2.20 30.15
C MET A 684 6.04 3.35 29.15
N SER A 685 6.79 3.27 28.06
CA SER A 685 6.78 4.27 27.00
C SER A 685 5.43 4.33 26.29
N GLU A 686 4.84 3.17 25.92
CA GLU A 686 3.52 3.09 25.33
C GLU A 686 2.44 3.62 26.27
N THR A 687 2.52 3.25 27.56
CA THR A 687 1.58 3.74 28.59
C THR A 687 1.69 5.25 28.77
N ALA A 688 2.91 5.80 28.79
CA ALA A 688 3.13 7.24 28.90
C ALA A 688 2.57 8.00 27.70
N GLU A 689 2.73 7.45 26.49
CA GLU A 689 2.17 8.01 25.27
C GLU A 689 0.63 8.03 25.30
N ILE A 690 0.02 6.94 25.74
CA ILE A 690 -1.43 6.85 25.94
C ILE A 690 -1.91 7.92 26.92
N LEU A 691 -1.30 8.03 28.11
CA LEU A 691 -1.73 8.97 29.15
C LEU A 691 -1.51 10.43 28.75
N ARG A 692 -0.56 10.73 27.86
CA ARG A 692 -0.28 12.07 27.34
C ARG A 692 -1.33 12.52 26.31
N HIS A 693 -1.80 11.61 25.45
CA HIS A 693 -2.65 11.93 24.31
C HIS A 693 -4.12 11.56 24.48
N ALA A 694 -4.45 10.73 25.45
CA ALA A 694 -5.85 10.37 25.73
C ALA A 694 -6.66 11.56 26.20
N THR A 695 -7.93 11.57 25.85
CA THR A 695 -8.94 12.56 26.30
C THR A 695 -10.05 11.86 27.09
N ALA A 696 -10.92 12.63 27.68
CA ALA A 696 -12.12 12.09 28.34
C ALA A 696 -13.08 11.36 27.39
N SER A 697 -12.97 11.59 26.07
CA SER A 697 -13.78 10.91 25.04
C SER A 697 -13.11 9.66 24.47
N SER A 698 -11.87 9.36 24.89
CA SER A 698 -11.10 8.22 24.40
C SER A 698 -11.57 6.89 25.00
N LEU A 699 -11.28 5.81 24.29
CA LEU A 699 -11.44 4.42 24.77
C LEU A 699 -10.06 3.80 24.98
N LEU A 700 -9.73 3.43 26.20
CA LEU A 700 -8.46 2.84 26.57
C LEU A 700 -8.62 1.33 26.79
N ILE A 701 -7.78 0.55 26.13
CA ILE A 701 -7.68 -0.91 26.27
C ILE A 701 -6.29 -1.23 26.85
N LEU A 702 -6.24 -1.44 28.16
CA LEU A 702 -5.00 -1.65 28.89
C LEU A 702 -4.94 -3.09 29.40
N ASP A 703 -4.04 -3.89 28.85
CA ASP A 703 -3.91 -5.31 29.18
C ASP A 703 -2.57 -5.59 29.88
N GLU A 704 -2.64 -6.05 31.13
CA GLU A 704 -1.53 -6.51 31.95
C GLU A 704 -0.44 -5.45 32.21
N ILE A 705 -0.82 -4.23 32.56
CA ILE A 705 0.12 -3.17 32.94
C ILE A 705 0.89 -3.56 34.22
N GLY A 706 2.21 -3.35 34.22
CA GLY A 706 3.12 -3.60 35.36
C GLY A 706 3.67 -5.02 35.41
N ARG A 707 3.46 -5.87 34.40
CA ARG A 707 3.91 -7.27 34.41
C ARG A 707 5.43 -7.43 34.24
N GLY A 708 6.10 -6.45 33.65
CA GLY A 708 7.52 -6.51 33.28
C GLY A 708 8.51 -6.22 34.43
N THR A 709 8.04 -6.01 35.67
CA THR A 709 8.88 -5.63 36.83
C THR A 709 8.49 -6.42 38.08
N SER A 710 9.02 -6.03 39.25
CA SER A 710 8.68 -6.68 40.52
C SER A 710 7.17 -6.57 40.80
N THR A 711 6.60 -7.56 41.50
CA THR A 711 5.16 -7.64 41.73
C THR A 711 4.60 -6.38 42.40
N PHE A 712 5.28 -5.84 43.42
CA PHE A 712 4.84 -4.67 44.15
C PHE A 712 4.94 -3.36 43.33
N ASP A 713 6.05 -3.17 42.62
CA ASP A 713 6.24 -2.00 41.74
C ASP A 713 5.23 -2.03 40.61
N GLY A 714 5.05 -3.21 39.96
CA GLY A 714 4.09 -3.41 38.92
C GLY A 714 2.66 -3.13 39.34
N MET A 715 2.27 -3.63 40.50
CA MET A 715 0.95 -3.38 41.11
C MET A 715 0.75 -1.89 41.45
N ALA A 716 1.77 -1.25 42.03
CA ALA A 716 1.70 0.18 42.36
C ALA A 716 1.54 1.05 41.11
N ILE A 717 2.28 0.77 40.06
CA ILE A 717 2.15 1.44 38.73
C ILE A 717 0.77 1.19 38.15
N ALA A 718 0.32 -0.07 38.10
CA ALA A 718 -0.99 -0.44 37.55
C ALA A 718 -2.13 0.28 38.26
N ARG A 719 -2.09 0.34 39.62
CA ARG A 719 -3.03 1.09 40.45
C ARG A 719 -3.01 2.58 40.08
N ALA A 720 -1.85 3.21 40.06
CA ALA A 720 -1.70 4.63 39.79
C ALA A 720 -2.21 4.99 38.38
N VAL A 721 -1.93 4.16 37.37
CA VAL A 721 -2.44 4.32 35.99
C VAL A 721 -3.96 4.23 35.96
N LEU A 722 -4.55 3.22 36.63
CA LEU A 722 -5.99 3.04 36.66
C LEU A 722 -6.68 4.21 37.39
N GLU A 723 -6.15 4.66 38.52
CA GLU A 723 -6.65 5.83 39.24
C GLU A 723 -6.60 7.10 38.38
N TYR A 724 -5.50 7.29 37.64
CA TYR A 724 -5.36 8.42 36.71
C TYR A 724 -6.40 8.38 35.59
N CYS A 725 -6.61 7.22 34.98
CA CYS A 725 -7.58 7.04 33.89
C CYS A 725 -9.03 7.23 34.37
N ALA A 726 -9.34 6.74 35.58
CA ALA A 726 -10.70 6.78 36.13
C ALA A 726 -11.07 8.15 36.71
N ASP A 727 -10.11 8.95 37.20
CA ASP A 727 -10.37 10.25 37.83
C ASP A 727 -10.80 11.30 36.78
N ARG A 728 -12.05 11.80 36.92
CA ARG A 728 -12.59 12.86 36.04
C ARG A 728 -11.81 14.19 36.09
N ARG A 729 -11.06 14.45 37.15
CA ARG A 729 -10.28 15.68 37.30
C ARG A 729 -8.94 15.57 36.55
N LYS A 730 -8.52 14.34 36.24
CA LYS A 730 -7.27 14.06 35.53
C LYS A 730 -7.56 13.71 34.06
N LEU A 731 -8.04 12.50 33.79
CA LEU A 731 -8.33 12.04 32.44
C LEU A 731 -9.83 11.73 32.25
N GLY A 732 -10.43 10.88 33.07
CA GLY A 732 -11.85 10.51 32.99
C GLY A 732 -12.23 9.74 31.73
N ALA A 733 -11.30 8.97 31.13
CA ALA A 733 -11.53 8.21 29.91
C ALA A 733 -12.24 6.88 30.17
N LYS A 734 -13.01 6.41 29.18
CA LYS A 734 -13.55 5.05 29.18
C LYS A 734 -12.40 4.05 29.10
N THR A 735 -12.28 3.19 30.14
CA THR A 735 -11.11 2.32 30.30
C THR A 735 -11.54 0.88 30.53
N MET A 736 -10.98 -0.04 29.75
CA MET A 736 -11.00 -1.48 30.02
C MET A 736 -9.59 -1.88 30.47
N PHE A 737 -9.50 -2.38 31.69
CA PHE A 737 -8.22 -2.68 32.34
C PHE A 737 -8.17 -4.15 32.75
N ALA A 738 -7.46 -4.97 31.97
CA ALA A 738 -7.25 -6.36 32.37
C ALA A 738 -5.98 -6.50 33.21
N THR A 739 -6.11 -7.27 34.28
CA THR A 739 -5.02 -7.46 35.23
C THR A 739 -5.04 -8.83 35.88
N HIS A 740 -3.89 -9.26 36.37
CA HIS A 740 -3.70 -10.41 37.26
C HIS A 740 -3.58 -10.01 38.73
N TYR A 741 -3.52 -8.69 39.00
CA TYR A 741 -3.45 -8.20 40.38
C TYR A 741 -4.88 -8.16 40.95
N HIS A 742 -5.24 -9.19 41.77
CA HIS A 742 -6.57 -9.29 42.37
C HIS A 742 -6.83 -8.17 43.35
N GLU A 743 -5.78 -7.61 43.93
CA GLU A 743 -5.80 -6.50 44.90
C GLU A 743 -6.43 -5.23 44.29
N LEU A 744 -6.27 -5.03 42.98
CA LEU A 744 -6.89 -3.89 42.27
C LEU A 744 -8.41 -3.96 42.29
N SER A 745 -9.01 -5.12 42.60
CA SER A 745 -10.47 -5.26 42.70
C SER A 745 -11.07 -4.45 43.87
N ALA A 746 -10.26 -4.13 44.88
CA ALA A 746 -10.68 -3.26 45.99
C ALA A 746 -11.02 -1.84 45.53
N LEU A 747 -10.50 -1.38 44.43
CA LEU A 747 -10.71 -0.04 43.89
C LEU A 747 -12.19 0.26 43.51
N GLU A 748 -13.03 -0.75 43.28
CA GLU A 748 -14.48 -0.56 43.04
C GLU A 748 -15.16 0.15 44.23
N GLY A 749 -14.70 -0.11 45.45
CA GLY A 749 -15.19 0.56 46.64
C GLY A 749 -14.52 1.90 46.97
N GLU A 750 -13.33 2.15 46.40
CA GLU A 750 -12.50 3.31 46.71
C GLU A 750 -12.66 4.45 45.68
N ILE A 751 -12.87 4.11 44.40
CA ILE A 751 -12.89 5.06 43.31
C ILE A 751 -14.23 5.04 42.60
N GLN A 752 -14.92 6.20 42.55
CA GLN A 752 -16.14 6.32 41.80
C GLN A 752 -15.92 6.11 40.30
N GLY A 753 -16.75 5.26 39.67
CA GLY A 753 -16.71 4.96 38.25
C GLY A 753 -15.83 3.75 37.92
N VAL A 754 -15.26 3.06 38.90
CA VAL A 754 -14.56 1.78 38.73
C VAL A 754 -15.48 0.62 39.04
N ARG A 755 -15.50 -0.38 38.17
CA ARG A 755 -16.30 -1.61 38.34
C ARG A 755 -15.48 -2.86 38.00
N ASN A 756 -15.73 -3.92 38.77
CA ASN A 756 -15.11 -5.20 38.61
C ASN A 756 -15.90 -6.13 37.69
N TYR A 757 -15.21 -6.80 36.85
CA TYR A 757 -15.71 -7.86 35.98
C TYR A 757 -14.74 -9.06 36.03
N SER A 758 -15.29 -10.25 35.94
CA SER A 758 -14.49 -11.48 35.91
C SER A 758 -14.97 -12.44 34.82
N ILE A 759 -14.09 -13.33 34.41
CA ILE A 759 -14.48 -14.39 33.48
C ILE A 759 -15.04 -15.57 34.26
N SER A 760 -16.27 -15.95 33.93
CA SER A 760 -16.94 -17.09 34.54
C SER A 760 -16.24 -18.39 34.21
N ALA A 761 -15.92 -19.17 35.23
CA ALA A 761 -15.35 -20.50 35.14
C ALA A 761 -16.18 -21.49 35.94
N LYS A 762 -16.28 -22.74 35.48
CA LYS A 762 -17.01 -23.81 36.15
C LYS A 762 -16.12 -25.03 36.33
N LYS A 763 -16.08 -25.57 37.56
CA LYS A 763 -15.44 -26.89 37.82
C LYS A 763 -16.40 -28.01 37.43
N GLN A 764 -16.04 -28.83 36.47
CA GLN A 764 -16.84 -29.99 36.02
C GLN A 764 -15.98 -31.26 36.02
N GLY A 765 -16.32 -32.25 36.82
CA GLY A 765 -15.60 -33.51 36.89
C GLY A 765 -14.12 -33.35 37.33
N GLY A 766 -13.79 -32.35 38.16
CA GLY A 766 -12.39 -32.08 38.58
C GLY A 766 -11.55 -31.28 37.61
N ASN A 767 -12.08 -30.94 36.44
CA ASN A 767 -11.44 -30.08 35.48
C ASN A 767 -12.11 -28.69 35.45
N LEU A 768 -11.31 -27.62 35.18
CA LEU A 768 -11.80 -26.30 35.02
C LEU A 768 -12.24 -26.05 33.57
N VAL A 769 -13.46 -25.59 33.39
CA VAL A 769 -14.00 -25.17 32.08
C VAL A 769 -14.25 -23.68 32.10
N PHE A 770 -13.60 -22.93 31.21
CA PHE A 770 -13.87 -21.51 31.05
C PHE A 770 -15.10 -21.31 30.20
N LEU A 771 -16.12 -20.66 30.76
CA LEU A 771 -17.37 -20.40 30.05
C LEU A 771 -17.24 -19.20 29.07
N ARG A 772 -16.13 -18.48 29.10
CA ARG A 772 -15.84 -17.30 28.27
C ARG A 772 -16.90 -16.20 28.41
N LYS A 773 -17.71 -16.24 29.47
CA LYS A 773 -18.73 -15.25 29.81
C LYS A 773 -18.16 -14.29 30.86
N ILE A 774 -18.23 -12.99 30.53
CA ILE A 774 -17.88 -11.90 31.43
C ILE A 774 -19.08 -11.67 32.34
N VAL A 775 -18.84 -11.63 33.63
CA VAL A 775 -19.83 -11.38 34.69
C VAL A 775 -19.34 -10.26 35.61
N ARG A 776 -20.25 -9.53 36.21
CA ARG A 776 -19.93 -8.49 37.16
C ARG A 776 -19.41 -9.11 38.46
N GLY A 777 -18.43 -8.48 39.06
CA GLY A 777 -17.78 -8.90 40.30
C GLY A 777 -16.33 -9.32 40.09
N ALA A 778 -15.54 -9.32 41.16
CA ALA A 778 -14.17 -9.80 41.17
C ALA A 778 -14.11 -11.32 41.02
N ALA A 779 -12.99 -11.86 40.53
CA ALA A 779 -12.75 -13.30 40.57
C ALA A 779 -12.35 -13.72 42.00
N ASP A 780 -13.03 -14.75 42.54
CA ASP A 780 -12.81 -15.23 43.91
C ASP A 780 -11.55 -16.10 44.02
N ASP A 781 -11.09 -16.74 42.91
CA ASP A 781 -9.98 -17.70 42.89
C ASP A 781 -8.94 -17.36 41.81
N SER A 782 -7.68 -17.66 42.09
CA SER A 782 -6.62 -17.72 41.09
C SER A 782 -6.64 -19.09 40.39
N TYR A 783 -6.69 -19.11 39.04
CA TYR A 783 -6.79 -20.36 38.26
C TYR A 783 -5.47 -20.76 37.61
N GLY A 784 -4.33 -20.15 38.00
CA GLY A 784 -3.02 -20.38 37.35
C GLY A 784 -2.57 -21.85 37.37
N ILE A 785 -2.77 -22.53 38.48
CA ILE A 785 -2.38 -23.95 38.66
C ILE A 785 -3.28 -24.88 37.82
N GLU A 786 -4.58 -24.58 37.73
CA GLU A 786 -5.52 -25.30 36.89
C GLU A 786 -5.21 -25.14 35.39
N VAL A 787 -4.82 -23.95 34.98
CA VAL A 787 -4.34 -23.67 33.62
C VAL A 787 -3.05 -24.44 33.31
N ALA A 788 -2.10 -24.47 34.27
CA ALA A 788 -0.87 -25.23 34.13
C ALA A 788 -1.15 -26.74 33.96
N LYS A 789 -2.16 -27.25 34.67
CA LYS A 789 -2.63 -28.65 34.51
C LYS A 789 -3.22 -28.88 33.10
N LEU A 790 -4.06 -27.96 32.61
CA LEU A 790 -4.63 -28.03 31.25
C LEU A 790 -3.56 -27.97 30.17
N ALA A 791 -2.47 -27.22 30.41
CA ALA A 791 -1.32 -27.16 29.52
C ALA A 791 -0.42 -28.41 29.51
N GLY A 792 -0.73 -29.39 30.37
CA GLY A 792 -0.04 -30.69 30.43
C GLY A 792 1.18 -30.73 31.33
N LEU A 793 1.30 -29.83 32.33
CA LEU A 793 2.35 -29.95 33.35
C LEU A 793 2.13 -31.26 34.17
N PRO A 794 3.22 -31.99 34.53
CA PRO A 794 3.14 -33.23 35.29
C PRO A 794 2.41 -33.04 36.64
N ASP A 795 1.56 -34.03 36.99
CA ASP A 795 0.74 -34.00 38.21
C ASP A 795 1.57 -33.81 39.50
N ALA A 796 2.80 -34.33 39.55
CA ALA A 796 3.72 -34.11 40.67
C ALA A 796 4.13 -32.64 40.86
N VAL A 797 4.27 -31.90 39.77
CA VAL A 797 4.55 -30.44 39.82
C VAL A 797 3.31 -29.70 40.26
N ILE A 798 2.15 -30.05 39.70
CA ILE A 798 0.84 -29.46 40.05
C ILE A 798 0.52 -29.68 41.52
N GLY A 799 0.78 -30.91 42.05
CA GLY A 799 0.58 -31.20 43.47
C GLY A 799 1.44 -30.36 44.39
N LYS A 800 2.72 -30.19 44.09
CA LYS A 800 3.63 -29.30 44.86
C LYS A 800 3.20 -27.81 44.76
N ALA A 801 2.82 -27.35 43.56
CA ALA A 801 2.37 -25.97 43.35
C ALA A 801 1.13 -25.66 44.22
N LYS A 802 0.18 -26.60 44.35
CA LYS A 802 -0.99 -26.46 45.23
C LYS A 802 -0.65 -26.43 46.70
N GLY A 803 0.40 -27.18 47.09
CA GLY A 803 0.95 -27.11 48.46
C GLY A 803 1.50 -25.71 48.78
N TYR A 804 2.41 -25.21 47.91
CA TYR A 804 3.01 -23.87 48.08
C TYR A 804 1.98 -22.75 48.03
N LEU A 805 0.96 -22.84 47.14
CA LEU A 805 -0.12 -21.85 47.12
C LEU A 805 -0.84 -21.75 48.46
N LYS A 806 -1.17 -22.90 49.06
CA LYS A 806 -1.82 -22.93 50.41
C LYS A 806 -0.94 -22.34 51.50
N GLU A 807 0.38 -22.56 51.46
CA GLU A 807 1.32 -21.97 52.39
C GLU A 807 1.35 -20.45 52.23
N LEU A 808 1.47 -19.96 51.01
CA LEU A 808 1.49 -18.52 50.70
C LEU A 808 0.16 -17.82 51.07
N GLU A 809 -0.98 -18.48 50.88
CA GLU A 809 -2.30 -17.97 51.28
C GLU A 809 -2.50 -17.99 52.81
N ALA A 810 -1.93 -18.97 53.53
CA ALA A 810 -2.01 -19.07 54.98
C ALA A 810 -1.13 -18.04 55.70
N ASP A 811 0.02 -17.70 55.12
CA ASP A 811 0.93 -16.67 55.63
C ASP A 811 0.37 -15.24 55.42
N GLY A 812 -0.84 -15.10 54.87
CA GLY A 812 -1.55 -13.85 54.57
C GLY A 812 -0.59 -12.76 54.10
N ILE A 813 -0.40 -12.61 52.84
CA ILE A 813 0.46 -11.64 52.13
C ILE A 813 1.23 -10.64 53.05
N SER A 814 1.84 -11.16 54.08
CA SER A 814 2.88 -10.50 54.83
C SER A 814 4.15 -10.95 54.17
N ALA A 815 4.74 -10.04 53.39
CA ALA A 815 6.12 -10.07 52.96
C ALA A 815 6.74 -11.46 52.98
N ILE A 816 6.96 -12.06 51.78
CA ILE A 816 8.04 -13.04 51.65
C ILE A 816 9.17 -12.47 52.45
N PRO A 817 9.60 -13.09 53.61
CA PRO A 817 10.77 -12.59 54.31
C PRO A 817 11.83 -12.60 53.22
N HIS A 818 12.33 -11.44 52.88
CA HIS A 818 13.63 -11.35 52.26
C HIS A 818 14.54 -12.10 53.25
N THR A 819 14.81 -13.40 53.05
CA THR A 819 16.11 -13.90 53.31
C THR A 819 16.97 -12.94 52.53
N GLU A 820 17.69 -12.08 53.24
CA GLU A 820 18.78 -11.34 52.67
C GLU A 820 19.66 -12.37 51.92
N ALA A 821 19.31 -12.63 50.66
CA ALA A 821 20.32 -12.95 49.69
C ALA A 821 21.19 -11.70 49.71
N PRO A 822 22.53 -11.84 49.96
CA PRO A 822 23.39 -10.67 49.99
C PRO A 822 23.07 -9.86 48.76
N ASP A 823 22.74 -8.63 49.03
CA ASP A 823 22.42 -7.56 48.12
C ASP A 823 23.09 -7.77 46.74
N ALA A 824 22.43 -8.45 45.84
CA ALA A 824 22.74 -8.37 44.42
C ALA A 824 22.20 -7.00 44.00
N GLY A 825 22.91 -5.97 44.50
CA GLY A 825 22.67 -4.60 44.07
C GLY A 825 22.64 -4.60 42.58
N GLN A 826 21.73 -3.88 42.06
CA GLN A 826 21.60 -3.54 40.67
C GLN A 826 22.97 -3.10 40.18
N MET A 827 23.77 -4.05 39.62
CA MET A 827 25.11 -3.77 39.09
C MET A 827 24.91 -2.87 37.89
N SER A 828 25.12 -1.58 38.10
CA SER A 828 25.39 -0.66 37.01
C SER A 828 26.60 -1.19 36.23
N PHE A 829 26.61 -1.06 34.90
CA PHE A 829 27.80 -1.39 34.10
C PHE A 829 29.07 -0.68 34.59
N ALA A 830 28.93 0.43 35.30
CA ALA A 830 30.04 1.12 36.00
C ALA A 830 30.60 0.35 37.23
N ASP A 831 29.79 -0.47 37.90
CA ASP A 831 30.22 -1.21 39.09
C ASP A 831 30.98 -2.49 38.75
N VAL A 832 30.72 -3.11 37.62
CA VAL A 832 31.44 -4.31 37.15
C VAL A 832 32.91 -3.99 36.86
N GLY A 833 33.21 -2.83 36.29
CA GLY A 833 34.57 -2.35 36.09
C GLY A 833 35.30 -2.06 37.42
N ALA A 834 34.61 -1.51 38.42
CA ALA A 834 35.14 -1.14 39.69
C ALA A 834 35.52 -2.37 40.56
N ASP A 835 34.69 -3.41 40.52
CA ASP A 835 34.99 -4.66 41.30
C ASP A 835 36.12 -5.47 40.67
N GLU A 836 36.25 -5.50 39.37
CA GLU A 836 37.35 -6.14 38.67
C GLU A 836 38.69 -5.42 38.94
N VAL A 837 38.68 -4.09 38.93
CA VAL A 837 39.86 -3.27 39.29
C VAL A 837 40.25 -3.49 40.76
N ARG A 838 39.26 -3.57 41.66
CA ARG A 838 39.50 -3.84 43.09
C ARG A 838 40.09 -5.24 43.31
N ARG A 839 39.59 -6.27 42.62
CA ARG A 839 40.14 -7.63 42.68
C ARG A 839 41.57 -7.70 42.19
N MET A 840 41.89 -7.10 41.05
CA MET A 840 43.24 -7.07 40.50
C MET A 840 44.24 -6.36 41.39
N LEU A 841 43.80 -5.28 42.11
CA LEU A 841 44.61 -4.60 43.10
C LEU A 841 44.85 -5.44 44.35
N GLN A 842 43.85 -6.22 44.81
CA GLN A 842 44.01 -7.12 45.97
C GLN A 842 44.89 -8.34 45.69
N GLU A 843 44.89 -8.83 44.46
CA GLU A 843 45.69 -9.97 44.00
C GLU A 843 47.16 -9.60 43.70
N ALA A 844 47.48 -8.30 43.53
CA ALA A 844 48.83 -7.83 43.23
C ALA A 844 49.76 -7.87 44.48
N ASP A 845 50.73 -8.75 44.46
CA ASP A 845 51.76 -8.79 45.50
C ASP A 845 52.88 -7.78 45.22
N LEU A 846 52.79 -6.62 45.86
CA LEU A 846 53.74 -5.48 45.71
C LEU A 846 55.13 -5.80 46.10
N ASN A 847 55.40 -6.91 46.87
CA ASN A 847 56.74 -7.28 47.30
C ASN A 847 57.51 -8.10 46.27
N THR A 848 56.82 -8.66 45.30
CA THR A 848 57.44 -9.55 44.29
C THR A 848 57.34 -8.98 42.87
N ILE A 849 56.49 -7.94 42.58
CA ILE A 849 56.28 -7.36 41.31
C ILE A 849 57.46 -6.47 40.84
N THR A 850 57.94 -6.64 39.67
CA THR A 850 58.98 -5.79 39.06
C THR A 850 58.40 -4.43 38.60
N PRO A 851 59.24 -3.37 38.45
CA PRO A 851 58.75 -2.07 37.99
C PRO A 851 58.06 -2.08 36.64
N ILE A 852 58.47 -2.98 35.72
CA ILE A 852 57.85 -3.14 34.41
C ILE A 852 56.46 -3.80 34.54
N GLU A 853 56.37 -4.83 35.36
CA GLU A 853 55.11 -5.52 35.63
C GLU A 853 54.13 -4.60 36.37
N ALA A 854 54.59 -3.78 37.30
CA ALA A 854 53.79 -2.77 37.97
C ALA A 854 53.25 -1.72 37.02
N MET A 855 54.05 -1.26 36.06
CA MET A 855 53.57 -0.35 34.98
C MET A 855 52.53 -1.00 34.08
N ASN A 856 52.73 -2.25 33.71
CA ASN A 856 51.76 -2.97 32.91
C ASN A 856 50.44 -3.21 33.65
N LEU A 857 50.49 -3.56 34.93
CA LEU A 857 49.33 -3.72 35.80
C LEU A 857 48.57 -2.40 35.96
N LEU A 858 49.29 -1.28 36.15
CA LEU A 858 48.67 0.05 36.20
C LEU A 858 47.99 0.44 34.90
N PHE A 859 48.56 0.08 33.78
CA PHE A 859 47.96 0.33 32.45
C PHE A 859 46.67 -0.48 32.25
N GLU A 860 46.70 -1.76 32.63
CA GLU A 860 45.51 -2.63 32.59
C GLU A 860 44.39 -2.15 33.52
N LEU A 861 44.76 -1.74 34.76
CA LEU A 861 43.84 -1.16 35.72
C LEU A 861 43.23 0.13 35.21
N GLN A 862 44.01 1.01 34.59
CA GLN A 862 43.53 2.26 34.02
C GLN A 862 42.61 2.00 32.82
N LYS A 863 42.90 1.02 31.97
CA LYS A 863 42.08 0.62 30.86
C LYS A 863 40.71 0.09 31.32
N LYS A 864 40.71 -0.76 32.36
CA LYS A 864 39.47 -1.32 32.92
C LYS A 864 38.68 -0.28 33.77
N ALA A 865 39.32 0.72 34.32
CA ALA A 865 38.67 1.82 35.03
C ALA A 865 38.03 2.88 34.11
N ARG A 866 38.43 2.91 32.86
CA ARG A 866 37.86 3.82 31.84
C ARG A 866 36.73 3.20 31.00
N GLY A 867 36.41 1.92 31.16
CA GLY A 867 35.34 1.18 30.50
C GLY A 867 35.80 0.49 29.28
#